data_1417543aee79ff1fd3a36ccdab355eef
#
_entry.id   1417543aee79ff1fd3a36ccdab355eef
#
_cell.length_a   1.000
_cell.length_b   1.000
_cell.length_c   1.000
_cell.angle_alpha   90.00
_cell.angle_beta   90.00
_cell.angle_gamma   90.00
#
_symmetry.space_group_name_H-M   'P 1'
#
loop_
_entity.id
_entity.type
_entity.pdbx_description
1 polymer ?
#
loop_
_entity_poly.entity_id
_entity_poly.type
_entity_poly.pdbx_seq_one_letter_code
_entity_poly.pdbx_strand_id
1 'polypeptide(L)'
;MTTAPARPDVPSAPHTSDTVEHAAETPDLDQPYAELGLKADEYQRIRDILDRRPTAAELAMYSVMWSEHCSYKSSKTHLRQFGEKTTSAMREHLLVGIGENAGVVDIGDGWAVTFKVESHNHPSYVEPYQGAATGVGGIVRDIISMGARPVAVMDQLRFGDPAHPDTARVVHGVVAGVGGYGNSLGLPNIGGELVFDASYQGNPLVNALCLGVLRHEDIHLANASGVGNKIVLFGARTGGDGIGGASILASETFDDTKPSKRPSVQVGDPFMEKVLIECCLELYAARVVEGIQDLGAAGISCATSELASNGDGGMNVDLENVLLRDPTLTAGEILMSESQERMMAVVTPEKLEEFLAITGKWDVETAVIGEVTGTGRLTIDHFGQRIVDVDPKTVAHDGPVYDRPYARPAWQDALVADSVSTPEGAARYARPAGGDDLRATLLQLLASPNLASPAWVTDQYDRFVQGNTALAQPDDSGVVRVDETTGLGVALATDANGRYTKLDPYTGAQLALAEAYRNVATVGARPLAVTDCLNFGSPEHPDTMWQLVEAIRGLADACQTLEVPVTGGNVSLYNGTGEPGQIDSAIHPTPVVGVLGVLDDVADAVPSGWTAPGQAVYLLGVTRAELDGSAWADVAHSHLGGVPPQVDLDAERRLAQVLVAAARDELVDAAHDLSEGGLALALVESSLRYGVGVQVSLDALCERDGLTPFEALFSESQARAIVAVPRSEEVRLQDLCTARGVPTLRLGETAETCTPGAGTPADEADHTHAPAVEVRGLFTLPLDEARDVWESTLPRLFG
;
A
#
# COMPACT_ATOMS: atom_id res chain seq x y z
N MET A 1 -3.37 34.63 34.82
CA MET A 1 -2.04 34.36 35.35
C MET A 1 -2.16 33.17 36.29
N THR A 2 -2.10 31.99 35.80
CA THR A 2 -1.96 30.74 36.56
C THR A 2 -0.52 30.27 36.38
N THR A 3 0.27 30.40 37.43
CA THR A 3 1.65 29.93 37.50
C THR A 3 1.70 28.42 37.28
N ALA A 4 2.47 27.96 36.31
CA ALA A 4 2.80 26.58 36.11
C ALA A 4 3.30 25.94 37.42
N PRO A 5 2.90 24.68 37.73
CA PRO A 5 3.37 24.00 38.91
C PRO A 5 4.87 23.75 38.78
N ALA A 6 5.61 24.10 39.85
CA ALA A 6 7.04 23.83 39.94
C ALA A 6 7.35 22.34 39.77
N ARG A 7 8.33 22.02 38.91
CA ARG A 7 8.86 20.68 38.74
C ARG A 7 9.27 20.06 40.07
N PRO A 8 8.97 18.81 40.34
CA PRO A 8 9.55 18.11 41.49
C PRO A 8 11.06 17.92 41.19
N ASP A 9 11.90 18.31 42.17
CA ASP A 9 13.32 18.03 42.16
C ASP A 9 13.58 16.53 42.12
N VAL A 10 13.89 15.99 40.93
CA VAL A 10 14.45 14.66 40.76
C VAL A 10 15.97 14.80 40.95
N PRO A 11 16.62 14.06 41.85
CA PRO A 11 18.05 14.09 41.97
C PRO A 11 18.68 13.54 40.68
N SER A 12 19.23 14.40 39.84
CA SER A 12 20.02 13.99 38.69
C SER A 12 21.34 13.38 39.18
N ALA A 13 21.53 12.07 38.97
CA ALA A 13 22.87 11.55 38.83
C ALA A 13 23.55 12.30 37.67
N PRO A 14 24.81 12.66 37.72
CA PRO A 14 25.48 13.32 36.62
C PRO A 14 25.59 12.29 35.46
N HIS A 15 24.69 12.38 34.52
CA HIS A 15 24.86 11.73 33.22
C HIS A 15 26.04 12.45 32.55
N THR A 16 27.21 11.88 32.56
CA THR A 16 28.33 12.34 31.71
C THR A 16 27.94 11.96 30.27
N SER A 17 27.33 12.92 29.60
CA SER A 17 27.00 12.78 28.18
C SER A 17 28.30 12.68 27.39
N ASP A 18 28.33 11.79 26.39
CA ASP A 18 29.42 11.73 25.44
C ASP A 18 29.31 12.96 24.53
N THR A 19 30.14 13.98 24.74
CA THR A 19 30.07 15.26 24.05
C THR A 19 30.92 15.25 22.80
N VAL A 20 30.67 16.21 21.92
CA VAL A 20 31.47 16.44 20.71
C VAL A 20 32.94 16.71 21.04
N GLU A 21 33.22 17.47 22.10
CA GLU A 21 34.57 17.72 22.60
C GLU A 21 35.24 16.41 23.09
N HIS A 22 34.55 15.66 23.93
CA HIS A 22 35.05 14.37 24.41
C HIS A 22 35.28 13.37 23.25
N ALA A 23 34.42 13.37 22.24
CA ALA A 23 34.59 12.52 21.05
C ALA A 23 35.85 12.90 20.25
N ALA A 24 36.16 14.17 20.15
CA ALA A 24 37.39 14.65 19.49
C ALA A 24 38.65 14.29 20.30
N GLU A 25 38.60 14.34 21.65
CA GLU A 25 39.72 13.99 22.53
C GLU A 25 39.97 12.48 22.64
N THR A 26 38.99 11.64 22.30
CA THR A 26 39.06 10.18 22.45
C THR A 26 38.80 9.44 21.15
N PRO A 27 39.62 9.69 20.09
CA PRO A 27 39.36 9.14 18.74
C PRO A 27 39.42 7.60 18.66
N ASP A 28 40.16 6.98 19.59
CA ASP A 28 40.38 5.54 19.59
C ASP A 28 39.45 4.78 20.54
N LEU A 29 38.45 5.45 21.13
CA LEU A 29 37.46 4.77 21.98
C LEU A 29 36.62 3.83 21.13
N ASP A 30 36.57 2.57 21.57
CA ASP A 30 35.75 1.56 20.92
C ASP A 30 34.25 1.85 21.08
N GLN A 31 33.48 1.66 19.99
CA GLN A 31 32.06 2.00 19.97
C GLN A 31 31.22 0.80 19.44
N PRO A 32 29.99 0.61 19.96
CA PRO A 32 29.15 -0.56 19.64
C PRO A 32 28.38 -0.37 18.29
N TYR A 33 29.05 0.08 17.22
CA TYR A 33 28.41 0.37 15.95
C TYR A 33 27.73 -0.85 15.33
N ALA A 34 28.32 -2.05 15.49
CA ALA A 34 27.78 -3.29 14.97
C ALA A 34 26.51 -3.73 15.72
N GLU A 35 26.43 -3.46 17.02
CA GLU A 35 25.22 -3.73 17.82
C GLU A 35 24.04 -2.82 17.41
N LEU A 36 24.36 -1.65 16.83
CA LEU A 36 23.41 -0.69 16.28
C LEU A 36 23.09 -0.94 14.79
N GLY A 37 23.56 -2.03 14.20
CA GLY A 37 23.26 -2.42 12.83
C GLY A 37 24.12 -1.76 11.75
N LEU A 38 25.17 -0.98 12.14
CA LEU A 38 26.11 -0.40 11.17
C LEU A 38 27.20 -1.39 10.78
N LYS A 39 27.60 -1.36 9.49
CA LYS A 39 28.77 -2.10 9.00
C LYS A 39 30.06 -1.34 9.28
N ALA A 40 31.20 -2.02 9.29
CA ALA A 40 32.50 -1.41 9.60
C ALA A 40 32.90 -0.30 8.61
N ASP A 41 32.55 -0.45 7.34
CA ASP A 41 32.78 0.57 6.30
C ASP A 41 31.86 1.77 6.47
N GLU A 42 30.60 1.57 6.87
CA GLU A 42 29.66 2.65 7.21
C GLU A 42 30.17 3.43 8.41
N TYR A 43 30.58 2.75 9.47
CA TYR A 43 31.18 3.39 10.66
C TYR A 43 32.43 4.18 10.31
N GLN A 44 33.33 3.64 9.47
CA GLN A 44 34.53 4.37 9.04
C GLN A 44 34.14 5.62 8.22
N ARG A 45 33.15 5.53 7.34
CA ARG A 45 32.64 6.67 6.58
C ARG A 45 32.07 7.77 7.48
N ILE A 46 31.36 7.41 8.57
CA ILE A 46 30.91 8.39 9.57
C ILE A 46 32.10 9.11 10.21
N ARG A 47 33.14 8.38 10.59
CA ARG A 47 34.36 8.98 11.13
C ARG A 47 35.05 9.93 10.15
N ASP A 48 35.10 9.56 8.89
CA ASP A 48 35.70 10.39 7.84
C ASP A 48 34.87 11.69 7.61
N ILE A 49 33.55 11.60 7.67
CA ILE A 49 32.65 12.76 7.57
C ILE A 49 32.83 13.73 8.73
N LEU A 50 32.95 13.20 9.95
CA LEU A 50 33.03 14.01 11.17
C LEU A 50 34.46 14.47 11.51
N ASP A 51 35.48 13.92 10.87
CA ASP A 51 36.90 14.10 11.18
C ASP A 51 37.23 13.78 12.66
N ARG A 52 36.41 12.91 13.27
CA ARG A 52 36.52 12.39 14.64
C ARG A 52 35.64 11.12 14.77
N ARG A 53 35.71 10.45 15.92
CA ARG A 53 34.66 9.48 16.20
C ARG A 53 33.29 10.17 16.41
N PRO A 54 32.19 9.54 16.07
CA PRO A 54 30.89 10.04 16.46
C PRO A 54 30.73 10.04 18.00
N THR A 55 29.89 10.91 18.52
CA THR A 55 29.38 10.73 19.89
C THR A 55 28.44 9.54 19.95
N ALA A 56 28.04 9.10 21.14
CA ALA A 56 27.03 8.06 21.28
C ALA A 56 25.67 8.48 20.66
N ALA A 57 25.30 9.75 20.78
CA ALA A 57 24.08 10.30 20.19
C ALA A 57 24.15 10.36 18.65
N GLU A 58 25.27 10.83 18.09
CA GLU A 58 25.48 10.86 16.64
C GLU A 58 25.51 9.44 16.06
N LEU A 59 26.18 8.50 16.74
CA LEU A 59 26.22 7.11 16.31
C LEU A 59 24.81 6.51 16.26
N ALA A 60 23.97 6.80 17.25
CA ALA A 60 22.57 6.41 17.30
C ALA A 60 21.78 7.01 16.11
N MET A 61 21.91 8.31 15.85
CA MET A 61 21.26 8.98 14.71
C MET A 61 21.67 8.35 13.37
N TYR A 62 22.97 8.21 13.11
CA TYR A 62 23.44 7.60 11.87
C TYR A 62 22.96 6.16 11.73
N SER A 63 22.92 5.38 12.82
CA SER A 63 22.53 3.97 12.76
C SER A 63 21.08 3.78 12.27
N VAL A 64 20.15 4.60 12.74
CA VAL A 64 18.75 4.52 12.32
C VAL A 64 18.54 5.15 10.94
N MET A 65 19.14 6.31 10.66
CA MET A 65 19.00 7.00 9.38
C MET A 65 19.70 6.29 8.21
N TRP A 66 20.78 5.55 8.47
CA TRP A 66 21.49 4.74 7.48
C TRP A 66 21.03 3.28 7.45
N SER A 67 19.93 2.96 8.15
CA SER A 67 19.28 1.67 8.01
C SER A 67 18.78 1.46 6.57
N GLU A 68 18.52 0.22 6.18
CA GLU A 68 17.97 -0.06 4.85
C GLU A 68 16.61 0.62 4.64
N HIS A 69 15.80 0.63 5.67
CA HIS A 69 14.45 1.19 5.64
C HIS A 69 14.45 2.71 5.40
N CYS A 70 15.30 3.49 6.11
CA CYS A 70 15.31 4.94 5.98
C CYS A 70 16.13 5.43 4.77
N SER A 71 17.25 4.77 4.45
CA SER A 71 18.19 5.27 3.43
C SER A 71 17.99 4.68 2.04
N TYR A 72 17.23 3.59 1.92
CA TYR A 72 17.07 2.84 0.67
C TYR A 72 18.42 2.45 0.03
N LYS A 73 19.41 2.16 0.85
CA LYS A 73 20.81 2.03 0.42
C LYS A 73 21.05 0.96 -0.65
N SER A 74 20.25 -0.09 -0.68
CA SER A 74 20.34 -1.17 -1.69
C SER A 74 19.45 -0.94 -2.93
N SER A 75 18.40 -0.10 -2.84
CA SER A 75 17.41 0.08 -3.91
C SER A 75 17.50 1.45 -4.61
N LYS A 76 18.04 2.48 -3.96
CA LYS A 76 18.05 3.88 -4.41
C LYS A 76 18.54 4.06 -5.86
N THR A 77 19.56 3.29 -6.28
CA THR A 77 20.08 3.35 -7.64
C THR A 77 19.04 2.92 -8.68
N HIS A 78 18.22 1.93 -8.37
CA HIS A 78 17.22 1.38 -9.27
C HIS A 78 15.91 2.19 -9.25
N LEU A 79 15.52 2.74 -8.08
CA LEU A 79 14.34 3.59 -7.92
C LEU A 79 14.40 4.89 -8.74
N ARG A 80 15.59 5.37 -9.08
CA ARG A 80 15.76 6.55 -9.96
C ARG A 80 15.01 6.43 -11.29
N GLN A 81 14.78 5.21 -11.77
CA GLN A 81 14.04 4.96 -13.01
C GLN A 81 12.62 5.58 -12.98
N PHE A 82 11.96 5.63 -11.83
CA PHE A 82 10.64 6.27 -11.72
C PHE A 82 10.69 7.74 -12.10
N GLY A 83 11.65 8.49 -11.56
CA GLY A 83 11.82 9.90 -11.91
C GLY A 83 12.36 10.13 -13.33
N GLU A 84 13.28 9.27 -13.80
CA GLU A 84 13.88 9.37 -15.13
C GLU A 84 12.87 9.10 -16.26
N LYS A 85 11.93 8.16 -16.05
CA LYS A 85 10.90 7.79 -17.03
C LYS A 85 9.64 8.64 -16.95
N THR A 86 9.50 9.50 -15.94
CA THR A 86 8.40 10.44 -15.83
C THR A 86 8.51 11.51 -16.92
N THR A 87 7.59 11.51 -17.86
CA THR A 87 7.54 12.44 -19.00
C THR A 87 7.04 13.84 -18.60
N SER A 88 7.17 14.83 -19.49
CA SER A 88 6.63 16.16 -19.24
C SER A 88 5.10 16.16 -19.15
N ALA A 89 4.41 15.32 -19.91
CA ALA A 89 2.95 15.18 -19.84
C ALA A 89 2.52 14.61 -18.47
N MET A 90 3.21 13.58 -17.96
CA MET A 90 2.94 13.04 -16.63
C MET A 90 3.18 14.04 -15.51
N ARG A 91 4.08 15.01 -15.70
CA ARG A 91 4.38 16.07 -14.70
C ARG A 91 3.33 17.18 -14.66
N GLU A 92 2.42 17.29 -15.62
CA GLU A 92 1.44 18.37 -15.66
C GLU A 92 0.50 18.36 -14.46
N HIS A 93 0.18 17.18 -13.93
CA HIS A 93 -0.68 17.02 -12.77
C HIS A 93 0.10 16.79 -11.45
N LEU A 94 1.43 16.73 -11.51
CA LEU A 94 2.26 16.45 -10.34
C LEU A 94 2.69 17.76 -9.67
N LEU A 95 2.08 18.10 -8.54
CA LEU A 95 2.40 19.30 -7.76
C LEU A 95 3.61 19.07 -6.84
N VAL A 96 3.69 17.89 -6.22
CA VAL A 96 4.83 17.45 -5.41
C VAL A 96 5.18 16.03 -5.82
N GLY A 97 6.44 15.80 -6.17
CA GLY A 97 6.94 14.50 -6.59
C GLY A 97 7.67 13.75 -5.49
N ILE A 98 8.43 12.73 -5.91
CA ILE A 98 9.25 11.88 -5.02
C ILE A 98 10.27 12.74 -4.25
N GLY A 99 10.38 12.53 -2.93
CA GLY A 99 11.36 13.19 -2.06
C GLY A 99 10.77 13.92 -0.86
N GLU A 100 9.44 14.05 -0.79
CA GLU A 100 8.68 14.54 0.35
C GLU A 100 7.94 13.36 1.05
N ASN A 101 7.23 13.62 2.15
CA ASN A 101 6.49 12.59 2.89
C ASN A 101 5.51 11.82 2.00
N ALA A 102 4.79 12.52 1.12
CA ALA A 102 3.96 11.93 0.09
C ALA A 102 3.90 12.83 -1.15
N GLY A 103 3.61 12.25 -2.32
CA GLY A 103 3.38 13.03 -3.52
C GLY A 103 2.02 13.72 -3.52
N VAL A 104 1.91 14.83 -4.24
CA VAL A 104 0.65 15.61 -4.36
C VAL A 104 0.29 15.77 -5.83
N VAL A 105 -0.96 15.47 -6.15
CA VAL A 105 -1.48 15.45 -7.54
C VAL A 105 -2.63 16.42 -7.68
N ASP A 106 -2.62 17.24 -8.72
CA ASP A 106 -3.73 18.11 -9.12
C ASP A 106 -4.89 17.29 -9.70
N ILE A 107 -6.08 17.44 -9.14
CA ILE A 107 -7.30 16.79 -9.60
C ILE A 107 -8.32 17.75 -10.24
N GLY A 108 -7.98 19.02 -10.38
CA GLY A 108 -8.81 20.07 -10.95
C GLY A 108 -9.50 20.95 -9.91
N ASP A 109 -10.09 22.05 -10.36
CA ASP A 109 -10.85 23.01 -9.56
C ASP A 109 -10.11 23.56 -8.31
N GLY A 110 -8.75 23.54 -8.34
CA GLY A 110 -7.89 23.97 -7.23
C GLY A 110 -7.82 22.93 -6.08
N TRP A 111 -8.33 21.73 -6.29
CA TRP A 111 -8.18 20.60 -5.41
C TRP A 111 -6.95 19.76 -5.77
N ALA A 112 -6.31 19.24 -4.76
CA ALA A 112 -5.23 18.28 -4.88
C ALA A 112 -5.46 17.09 -3.96
N VAL A 113 -4.82 15.98 -4.31
CA VAL A 113 -4.80 14.74 -3.53
C VAL A 113 -3.37 14.38 -3.22
N THR A 114 -3.15 13.95 -2.00
CA THR A 114 -1.93 13.26 -1.59
C THR A 114 -2.28 11.85 -1.17
N PHE A 115 -1.46 10.88 -1.58
CA PHE A 115 -1.67 9.48 -1.23
C PHE A 115 -0.34 8.72 -1.23
N LYS A 116 -0.23 7.75 -0.36
CA LYS A 116 0.96 6.92 -0.23
C LYS A 116 0.60 5.58 0.37
N VAL A 117 1.28 4.52 -0.04
CA VAL A 117 1.26 3.20 0.59
C VAL A 117 2.59 2.93 1.28
N GLU A 118 2.53 2.35 2.48
CA GLU A 118 3.71 2.03 3.27
C GLU A 118 3.58 0.68 3.97
N SER A 119 4.71 -0.01 4.16
CA SER A 119 4.77 -1.32 4.80
C SER A 119 4.94 -1.23 6.30
N HIS A 120 4.22 -2.08 7.03
CA HIS A 120 4.42 -2.30 8.47
C HIS A 120 4.48 -3.80 8.79
N ASN A 121 5.26 -4.56 8.01
CA ASN A 121 5.26 -6.02 7.94
C ASN A 121 5.77 -6.68 9.23
N HIS A 122 7.04 -6.46 9.55
CA HIS A 122 7.71 -7.11 10.69
C HIS A 122 7.07 -6.76 12.05
N PRO A 123 6.74 -5.49 12.34
CA PRO A 123 6.01 -5.15 13.57
C PRO A 123 4.68 -5.88 13.69
N SER A 124 3.97 -6.07 12.58
CA SER A 124 2.67 -6.74 12.53
C SER A 124 2.77 -8.27 12.74
N TYR A 125 3.93 -8.88 12.55
CA TYR A 125 4.14 -10.27 12.95
C TYR A 125 4.40 -10.39 14.45
N VAL A 126 5.24 -9.51 15.01
CA VAL A 126 5.64 -9.52 16.43
C VAL A 126 4.47 -9.21 17.35
N GLU A 127 3.78 -8.10 17.10
CA GLU A 127 2.59 -7.63 17.83
C GLU A 127 1.50 -7.25 16.83
N PRO A 128 0.68 -8.19 16.34
CA PRO A 128 -0.17 -7.98 15.18
C PRO A 128 -1.13 -6.80 15.30
N TYR A 129 -1.73 -6.60 16.48
CA TYR A 129 -2.64 -5.49 16.72
C TYR A 129 -1.88 -4.14 16.65
N GLN A 130 -0.83 -3.99 17.44
CA GLN A 130 -0.10 -2.72 17.51
C GLN A 130 0.67 -2.43 16.23
N GLY A 131 1.27 -3.47 15.61
CA GLY A 131 1.96 -3.32 14.35
C GLY A 131 1.05 -2.82 13.23
N ALA A 132 -0.14 -3.39 13.08
CA ALA A 132 -1.10 -2.95 12.07
C ALA A 132 -1.72 -1.58 12.41
N ALA A 133 -2.05 -1.34 13.67
CA ALA A 133 -2.57 -0.05 14.13
C ALA A 133 -1.60 1.10 13.83
N THR A 134 -0.31 0.93 14.16
CA THR A 134 0.72 1.96 13.92
C THR A 134 1.09 2.08 12.44
N GLY A 135 0.89 1.04 11.63
CA GLY A 135 0.95 1.13 10.17
C GLY A 135 -0.07 2.11 9.61
N VAL A 136 -1.33 2.02 10.07
CA VAL A 136 -2.37 3.00 9.70
C VAL A 136 -2.05 4.39 10.23
N GLY A 137 -1.62 4.51 11.49
CA GLY A 137 -1.26 5.81 12.09
C GLY A 137 -0.09 6.50 11.36
N GLY A 138 0.96 5.76 11.04
CA GLY A 138 2.13 6.29 10.33
C GLY A 138 1.78 6.87 8.98
N ILE A 139 1.03 6.12 8.17
CA ILE A 139 0.65 6.60 6.83
C ILE A 139 -0.32 7.79 6.88
N VAL A 140 -1.18 7.86 7.90
CA VAL A 140 -2.07 9.02 8.12
C VAL A 140 -1.26 10.26 8.46
N ARG A 141 -0.19 10.15 9.27
CA ARG A 141 0.68 11.29 9.59
C ARG A 141 1.45 11.81 8.38
N ASP A 142 1.94 10.93 7.50
CA ASP A 142 2.53 11.35 6.22
C ASP A 142 1.57 12.24 5.42
N ILE A 143 0.31 11.84 5.36
CA ILE A 143 -0.73 12.61 4.66
C ILE A 143 -1.01 13.95 5.33
N ILE A 144 -1.07 13.99 6.65
CA ILE A 144 -1.27 15.25 7.41
C ILE A 144 -0.08 16.18 7.20
N SER A 145 1.15 15.66 7.18
CA SER A 145 2.39 16.46 6.97
C SER A 145 2.37 17.24 5.66
N MET A 146 1.62 16.74 4.66
CA MET A 146 1.45 17.45 3.38
C MET A 146 0.41 18.57 3.42
N GLY A 147 -0.27 18.78 4.56
CA GLY A 147 -1.34 19.78 4.70
C GLY A 147 -2.73 19.24 4.41
N ALA A 148 -2.86 17.95 4.15
CA ALA A 148 -4.11 17.34 3.70
C ALA A 148 -4.97 16.82 4.85
N ARG A 149 -6.30 16.83 4.64
CA ARG A 149 -7.24 16.06 5.45
C ARG A 149 -7.27 14.63 4.97
N PRO A 150 -6.93 13.63 5.81
CA PRO A 150 -7.15 12.23 5.48
C PRO A 150 -8.64 11.95 5.26
N VAL A 151 -8.99 11.23 4.18
CA VAL A 151 -10.38 10.96 3.80
C VAL A 151 -10.69 9.50 3.52
N ALA A 152 -9.68 8.68 3.30
CA ALA A 152 -9.84 7.23 3.14
C ALA A 152 -8.54 6.49 3.43
N VAL A 153 -8.69 5.21 3.79
CA VAL A 153 -7.60 4.24 3.90
C VAL A 153 -7.92 2.99 3.10
N MET A 154 -6.88 2.26 2.72
CA MET A 154 -6.92 0.92 2.14
C MET A 154 -5.80 0.07 2.73
N ASP A 155 -5.95 -1.25 2.69
CA ASP A 155 -4.96 -2.17 3.20
C ASP A 155 -4.68 -3.30 2.22
N GLN A 156 -3.40 -3.57 1.99
CA GLN A 156 -2.94 -4.75 1.29
C GLN A 156 -2.41 -5.76 2.30
N LEU A 157 -3.17 -6.82 2.54
CA LEU A 157 -2.92 -7.80 3.58
C LEU A 157 -2.54 -9.16 2.98
N ARG A 158 -1.38 -9.67 3.36
CA ARG A 158 -0.92 -11.01 2.95
C ARG A 158 -0.48 -11.80 4.15
N PHE A 159 -1.03 -13.01 4.27
CA PHE A 159 -0.80 -13.90 5.40
C PHE A 159 -0.30 -15.27 4.94
N GLY A 160 0.27 -16.02 5.87
CA GLY A 160 0.70 -17.40 5.65
C GLY A 160 -0.46 -18.37 5.39
N ASP A 161 -0.16 -19.65 5.32
CA ASP A 161 -1.15 -20.72 5.13
C ASP A 161 -2.28 -20.59 6.17
N PRO A 162 -3.55 -20.46 5.77
CA PRO A 162 -4.68 -20.34 6.69
C PRO A 162 -4.87 -21.58 7.60
N ALA A 163 -4.34 -22.73 7.22
CA ALA A 163 -4.34 -23.93 8.05
C ALA A 163 -3.24 -23.93 9.12
N HIS A 164 -2.25 -23.04 9.02
CA HIS A 164 -1.19 -22.98 10.03
C HIS A 164 -1.68 -22.31 11.33
N PRO A 165 -1.41 -22.89 12.51
CA PRO A 165 -1.98 -22.42 13.78
C PRO A 165 -1.69 -20.95 14.11
N ASP A 166 -0.51 -20.42 13.72
CA ASP A 166 -0.12 -19.04 13.99
C ASP A 166 -0.79 -18.02 13.08
N THR A 167 -1.23 -18.43 11.89
CA THR A 167 -1.87 -17.52 10.93
C THR A 167 -3.13 -16.88 11.51
N ALA A 168 -3.96 -17.64 12.21
CA ALA A 168 -5.17 -17.09 12.84
C ALA A 168 -4.84 -16.00 13.87
N ARG A 169 -3.80 -16.16 14.70
CA ARG A 169 -3.34 -15.14 15.65
C ARG A 169 -2.98 -13.84 14.92
N VAL A 170 -2.23 -13.96 13.84
CA VAL A 170 -1.76 -12.80 13.07
C VAL A 170 -2.93 -12.11 12.37
N VAL A 171 -3.77 -12.86 11.67
CA VAL A 171 -4.98 -12.34 10.97
C VAL A 171 -5.89 -11.57 11.93
N HIS A 172 -6.28 -12.19 13.06
CA HIS A 172 -7.14 -11.54 14.05
C HIS A 172 -6.53 -10.26 14.60
N GLY A 173 -5.24 -10.28 14.93
CA GLY A 173 -4.55 -9.12 15.47
C GLY A 173 -4.43 -8.00 14.45
N VAL A 174 -4.03 -8.29 13.22
CA VAL A 174 -3.88 -7.32 12.14
C VAL A 174 -5.23 -6.68 11.80
N VAL A 175 -6.26 -7.49 11.53
CA VAL A 175 -7.60 -6.98 11.18
C VAL A 175 -8.17 -6.12 12.30
N ALA A 176 -8.03 -6.55 13.55
CA ALA A 176 -8.47 -5.75 14.71
C ALA A 176 -7.65 -4.46 14.88
N GLY A 177 -6.34 -4.48 14.57
CA GLY A 177 -5.47 -3.31 14.63
C GLY A 177 -5.82 -2.26 13.59
N VAL A 178 -5.98 -2.67 12.33
CA VAL A 178 -6.45 -1.80 11.24
C VAL A 178 -7.81 -1.19 11.56
N GLY A 179 -8.81 -2.04 11.88
CA GLY A 179 -10.16 -1.59 12.18
C GLY A 179 -10.22 -0.73 13.44
N GLY A 180 -9.55 -1.13 14.51
CA GLY A 180 -9.52 -0.40 15.77
C GLY A 180 -8.93 1.01 15.63
N TYR A 181 -7.86 1.15 14.84
CA TYR A 181 -7.23 2.44 14.60
C TYR A 181 -8.04 3.28 13.60
N GLY A 182 -8.30 2.77 12.39
CA GLY A 182 -9.01 3.50 11.33
C GLY A 182 -10.41 3.94 11.72
N ASN A 183 -11.21 3.06 12.34
CA ASN A 183 -12.54 3.38 12.82
C ASN A 183 -12.52 4.48 13.90
N SER A 184 -11.52 4.46 14.80
CA SER A 184 -11.38 5.48 15.85
C SER A 184 -10.98 6.84 15.27
N LEU A 185 -10.18 6.86 14.19
CA LEU A 185 -9.88 8.08 13.45
C LEU A 185 -11.11 8.64 12.70
N GLY A 186 -12.08 7.79 12.44
CA GLY A 186 -13.22 8.14 11.57
C GLY A 186 -12.81 8.23 10.11
N LEU A 187 -11.94 7.34 9.67
CA LEU A 187 -11.52 7.20 8.27
C LEU A 187 -12.18 5.96 7.64
N PRO A 188 -12.89 6.11 6.50
CA PRO A 188 -13.46 4.98 5.80
C PRO A 188 -12.34 4.11 5.21
N ASN A 189 -12.43 2.80 5.43
CA ASN A 189 -11.62 1.82 4.69
C ASN A 189 -12.41 1.39 3.46
N ILE A 190 -11.95 1.80 2.29
CA ILE A 190 -12.72 1.73 1.05
C ILE A 190 -12.31 0.58 0.14
N GLY A 191 -11.27 -0.16 0.49
CA GLY A 191 -10.78 -1.26 -0.34
C GLY A 191 -9.55 -1.93 0.21
N GLY A 192 -8.84 -2.63 -0.67
CA GLY A 192 -7.64 -3.39 -0.35
C GLY A 192 -7.77 -4.85 -0.76
N GLU A 193 -6.82 -5.65 -0.39
CA GLU A 193 -6.75 -7.06 -0.75
C GLU A 193 -6.43 -7.96 0.45
N LEU A 194 -6.88 -9.20 0.38
CA LEU A 194 -6.58 -10.24 1.36
C LEU A 194 -6.09 -11.48 0.63
N VAL A 195 -4.84 -11.86 0.84
CA VAL A 195 -4.21 -13.02 0.20
C VAL A 195 -3.57 -13.93 1.23
N PHE A 196 -3.72 -15.24 1.02
CA PHE A 196 -3.08 -16.29 1.81
C PHE A 196 -2.14 -17.10 0.93
N ASP A 197 -0.87 -17.17 1.32
CA ASP A 197 0.12 -18.01 0.66
C ASP A 197 1.20 -18.45 1.66
N ALA A 198 1.64 -19.69 1.57
CA ALA A 198 2.63 -20.24 2.48
C ALA A 198 3.96 -19.47 2.47
N SER A 199 4.28 -18.74 1.41
CA SER A 199 5.48 -17.91 1.33
C SER A 199 5.49 -16.75 2.32
N TYR A 200 4.32 -16.30 2.78
CA TYR A 200 4.19 -15.24 3.80
C TYR A 200 4.13 -15.78 5.23
N GLN A 201 4.31 -17.09 5.43
CA GLN A 201 4.28 -17.68 6.76
C GLN A 201 5.42 -17.13 7.62
N GLY A 202 5.09 -16.55 8.78
CA GLY A 202 6.05 -15.93 9.68
C GLY A 202 6.53 -14.52 9.27
N ASN A 203 6.13 -14.05 8.09
CA ASN A 203 6.38 -12.70 7.61
C ASN A 203 5.18 -12.18 6.82
N PRO A 204 4.08 -11.81 7.49
CA PRO A 204 2.92 -11.23 6.82
C PRO A 204 3.29 -9.91 6.15
N LEU A 205 2.56 -9.54 5.11
CA LEU A 205 2.60 -8.20 4.57
C LEU A 205 1.38 -7.43 5.07
N VAL A 206 1.64 -6.28 5.66
CA VAL A 206 0.64 -5.32 6.09
C VAL A 206 1.06 -3.98 5.51
N ASN A 207 0.46 -3.63 4.37
CA ASN A 207 0.74 -2.39 3.69
C ASN A 207 -0.50 -1.51 3.78
N ALA A 208 -0.36 -0.39 4.49
CA ALA A 208 -1.43 0.57 4.68
C ALA A 208 -1.29 1.72 3.69
N LEU A 209 -2.39 2.09 3.05
CA LEU A 209 -2.49 3.24 2.16
C LEU A 209 -3.43 4.27 2.77
N CYS A 210 -3.05 5.55 2.71
CA CYS A 210 -3.93 6.64 3.07
C CYS A 210 -4.04 7.65 1.93
N LEU A 211 -5.24 8.18 1.78
CA LEU A 211 -5.62 9.22 0.83
C LEU A 211 -6.04 10.47 1.60
N GLY A 212 -5.51 11.63 1.22
CA GLY A 212 -5.92 12.92 1.76
C GLY A 212 -6.19 13.95 0.70
N VAL A 213 -7.03 14.92 1.02
CA VAL A 213 -7.43 16.01 0.13
C VAL A 213 -7.02 17.37 0.70
N LEU A 214 -6.64 18.28 -0.18
CA LEU A 214 -6.21 19.63 0.18
C LEU A 214 -6.45 20.62 -0.97
N ARG A 215 -6.40 21.92 -0.66
CA ARG A 215 -6.28 22.95 -1.69
C ARG A 215 -4.82 23.15 -2.10
N HIS A 216 -4.56 23.63 -3.31
CA HIS A 216 -3.18 23.89 -3.77
C HIS A 216 -2.40 24.82 -2.85
N GLU A 217 -3.07 25.83 -2.29
CA GLU A 217 -2.47 26.78 -1.35
C GLU A 217 -2.21 26.24 0.05
N ASP A 218 -2.69 25.04 0.36
CA ASP A 218 -2.52 24.38 1.66
C ASP A 218 -1.41 23.31 1.65
N ILE A 219 -0.65 23.20 0.56
CA ILE A 219 0.48 22.26 0.49
C ILE A 219 1.57 22.70 1.47
N HIS A 220 1.96 21.80 2.37
CA HIS A 220 3.07 21.97 3.31
C HIS A 220 4.20 21.02 2.96
N LEU A 221 5.44 21.43 3.22
CA LEU A 221 6.64 20.67 2.93
C LEU A 221 7.54 20.56 4.16
N ALA A 222 8.38 19.55 4.19
CA ALA A 222 9.34 19.31 5.25
C ALA A 222 10.58 20.20 5.08
N ASN A 223 10.52 21.47 5.51
CA ASN A 223 11.66 22.36 5.48
C ASN A 223 11.77 23.24 6.73
N ALA A 224 13.00 23.50 7.22
CA ALA A 224 13.30 24.42 8.31
C ALA A 224 13.93 25.69 7.75
N SER A 225 13.10 26.61 7.26
CA SER A 225 13.52 27.89 6.71
C SER A 225 13.20 29.03 7.66
N GLY A 226 13.91 30.17 7.52
CA GLY A 226 13.78 31.37 8.35
C GLY A 226 14.60 31.29 9.65
N VAL A 227 15.83 31.84 9.60
CA VAL A 227 16.71 31.89 10.79
C VAL A 227 16.01 32.58 11.95
N GLY A 228 15.97 31.91 13.10
CA GLY A 228 15.27 32.35 14.31
C GLY A 228 13.88 31.77 14.49
N ASN A 229 13.30 31.10 13.46
CA ASN A 229 12.06 30.37 13.58
C ASN A 229 12.21 29.24 14.60
N LYS A 230 11.12 28.95 15.32
CA LYS A 230 11.14 27.98 16.42
C LYS A 230 10.80 26.58 15.91
N ILE A 231 11.51 25.60 16.48
CA ILE A 231 11.23 24.18 16.29
C ILE A 231 10.34 23.72 17.42
N VAL A 232 9.16 23.26 17.07
CA VAL A 232 8.10 22.91 18.00
C VAL A 232 7.74 21.44 17.84
N LEU A 233 7.95 20.63 18.88
CA LEU A 233 7.53 19.25 18.98
C LEU A 233 6.17 19.21 19.69
N PHE A 234 5.17 18.55 19.10
CA PHE A 234 3.84 18.46 19.66
C PHE A 234 3.20 17.12 19.38
N GLY A 235 2.22 16.72 20.19
CA GLY A 235 1.58 15.43 20.17
C GLY A 235 1.82 14.61 21.42
N ALA A 236 1.97 13.30 21.31
CA ALA A 236 2.24 12.41 22.42
C ALA A 236 3.65 12.63 23.03
N ARG A 237 3.84 12.22 24.27
CA ARG A 237 5.15 12.25 24.93
C ARG A 237 6.06 11.17 24.38
N THR A 238 7.35 11.48 24.27
CA THR A 238 8.38 10.55 23.86
C THR A 238 8.61 9.48 24.94
N GLY A 239 8.47 8.24 24.58
CA GLY A 239 8.71 7.04 25.39
C GLY A 239 9.81 6.16 24.80
N GLY A 240 9.97 4.97 25.34
CA GLY A 240 10.95 3.97 24.88
C GLY A 240 10.42 3.04 23.77
N ASP A 241 9.40 3.48 23.01
CA ASP A 241 8.75 2.65 22.00
C ASP A 241 9.54 2.67 20.69
N GLY A 242 9.55 1.55 19.99
CA GLY A 242 10.12 1.43 18.65
C GLY A 242 11.63 1.66 18.57
N ILE A 243 12.33 1.78 19.69
CA ILE A 243 13.78 1.99 19.66
C ILE A 243 14.47 0.87 18.90
N GLY A 244 15.13 1.23 17.80
CA GLY A 244 15.73 0.28 16.89
C GLY A 244 14.74 -0.45 15.97
N GLY A 245 13.47 -0.03 15.90
CA GLY A 245 12.47 -0.61 15.01
C GLY A 245 12.92 -0.59 13.56
N ALA A 246 13.27 0.57 13.03
CA ALA A 246 13.75 0.72 11.66
C ALA A 246 15.08 0.01 11.38
N SER A 247 16.01 -0.02 12.34
CA SER A 247 17.35 -0.62 12.17
C SER A 247 17.38 -2.11 12.44
N ILE A 248 16.46 -2.65 13.24
CA ILE A 248 16.44 -4.05 13.66
C ILE A 248 15.29 -4.82 13.02
N LEU A 249 14.04 -4.33 13.15
CA LEU A 249 12.88 -5.07 12.64
C LEU A 249 12.74 -4.97 11.12
N ALA A 250 13.05 -3.84 10.53
CA ALA A 250 12.87 -3.58 9.11
C ALA A 250 14.16 -3.74 8.28
N SER A 251 15.27 -4.14 8.87
CA SER A 251 16.58 -4.24 8.19
C SER A 251 17.29 -5.59 8.42
N GLU A 252 16.67 -6.53 9.10
CA GLU A 252 17.19 -7.89 9.31
C GLU A 252 16.08 -8.93 9.08
N THR A 253 16.46 -10.15 8.66
CA THR A 253 15.55 -11.29 8.57
C THR A 253 15.19 -11.82 9.95
N PHE A 254 13.98 -12.32 10.17
CA PHE A 254 13.59 -12.96 11.41
C PHE A 254 14.33 -14.28 11.61
N ASP A 255 14.79 -14.48 12.85
CA ASP A 255 15.39 -15.70 13.33
C ASP A 255 14.61 -16.15 14.58
N ASP A 256 13.97 -17.31 14.52
CA ASP A 256 13.17 -17.90 15.60
C ASP A 256 13.99 -18.18 16.87
N THR A 257 15.32 -18.18 16.79
CA THR A 257 16.22 -18.40 17.92
C THR A 257 16.51 -17.14 18.74
N LYS A 258 16.19 -15.94 18.19
CA LYS A 258 16.39 -14.67 18.90
C LYS A 258 15.20 -14.36 19.80
N PRO A 259 15.40 -13.81 21.00
CA PRO A 259 14.29 -13.43 21.87
C PRO A 259 13.40 -12.38 21.21
N SER A 260 12.10 -12.44 21.51
CA SER A 260 11.11 -11.46 21.04
C SER A 260 11.57 -10.03 21.32
N LYS A 261 11.58 -9.18 20.27
CA LYS A 261 11.99 -7.77 20.35
C LYS A 261 10.80 -6.84 20.60
N ARG A 262 9.89 -7.22 21.52
CA ARG A 262 8.70 -6.43 21.88
C ARG A 262 8.99 -4.94 22.17
N PRO A 263 10.09 -4.57 22.83
CA PRO A 263 10.41 -3.14 23.03
C PRO A 263 10.63 -2.37 21.72
N SER A 264 10.92 -3.06 20.62
CA SER A 264 11.10 -2.45 19.30
C SER A 264 9.78 -2.23 18.53
N VAL A 265 8.64 -2.66 19.07
CA VAL A 265 7.32 -2.40 18.48
C VAL A 265 6.73 -1.13 19.04
N GLN A 266 6.18 -0.33 18.18
CA GLN A 266 5.47 0.91 18.48
C GLN A 266 4.11 0.62 19.12
N VAL A 267 3.58 1.59 19.86
CA VAL A 267 2.22 1.52 20.45
C VAL A 267 1.42 2.72 19.95
N GLY A 268 0.29 2.47 19.30
CA GLY A 268 -0.56 3.51 18.74
C GLY A 268 -1.70 3.92 19.69
N ASP A 269 -2.01 5.22 19.71
CA ASP A 269 -3.17 5.83 20.37
C ASP A 269 -4.06 6.52 19.32
N PRO A 270 -5.07 5.85 18.77
CA PRO A 270 -5.91 6.41 17.72
C PRO A 270 -6.72 7.63 18.18
N PHE A 271 -7.00 7.78 19.48
CA PHE A 271 -7.68 8.97 19.99
C PHE A 271 -6.73 10.18 19.90
N MET A 272 -5.48 10.02 20.31
CA MET A 272 -4.48 11.08 20.21
C MET A 272 -4.23 11.46 18.75
N GLU A 273 -4.13 10.49 17.85
CA GLU A 273 -3.99 10.74 16.41
C GLU A 273 -5.19 11.52 15.85
N LYS A 274 -6.42 11.17 16.23
CA LYS A 274 -7.61 11.91 15.80
C LYS A 274 -7.57 13.37 16.26
N VAL A 275 -7.18 13.61 17.49
CA VAL A 275 -7.03 14.98 18.03
C VAL A 275 -5.92 15.72 17.28
N LEU A 276 -4.82 15.04 16.97
CA LEU A 276 -3.68 15.58 16.24
C LEU A 276 -4.06 16.00 14.81
N ILE A 277 -4.87 15.17 14.10
CA ILE A 277 -5.42 15.53 12.78
C ILE A 277 -6.16 16.87 12.84
N GLU A 278 -7.11 17.01 13.74
CA GLU A 278 -7.94 18.24 13.81
C GLU A 278 -7.10 19.45 14.27
N CYS A 279 -6.15 19.24 15.16
CA CYS A 279 -5.18 20.27 15.58
C CYS A 279 -4.32 20.75 14.40
N CYS A 280 -3.73 19.85 13.64
CA CYS A 280 -2.92 20.19 12.47
C CYS A 280 -3.73 20.97 11.41
N LEU A 281 -4.94 20.52 11.11
CA LEU A 281 -5.80 21.20 10.14
C LEU A 281 -6.18 22.62 10.59
N GLU A 282 -6.39 22.85 11.89
CA GLU A 282 -6.61 24.21 12.42
C GLU A 282 -5.35 25.06 12.36
N LEU A 283 -4.17 24.49 12.64
CA LEU A 283 -2.88 25.17 12.50
C LEU A 283 -2.62 25.60 11.05
N TYR A 284 -2.96 24.77 10.07
CA TYR A 284 -2.85 25.10 8.64
C TYR A 284 -3.82 26.21 8.25
N ALA A 285 -5.08 26.09 8.66
CA ALA A 285 -6.10 27.12 8.38
C ALA A 285 -5.71 28.50 8.98
N ALA A 286 -5.05 28.49 10.15
CA ALA A 286 -4.53 29.70 10.77
C ALA A 286 -3.21 30.20 10.11
N ARG A 287 -2.60 29.41 9.22
CA ARG A 287 -1.32 29.72 8.53
C ARG A 287 -0.18 30.03 9.50
N VAL A 288 -0.09 29.26 10.56
CA VAL A 288 0.95 29.43 11.61
C VAL A 288 2.12 28.47 11.47
N VAL A 289 2.11 27.60 10.48
CA VAL A 289 3.16 26.61 10.19
C VAL A 289 3.93 27.04 8.95
N GLU A 290 5.27 27.09 9.03
CA GLU A 290 6.17 27.35 7.90
C GLU A 290 6.70 26.05 7.26
N GLY A 291 6.90 25.02 8.07
CA GLY A 291 7.30 23.67 7.64
C GLY A 291 6.88 22.66 8.69
N ILE A 292 6.70 21.41 8.29
CA ILE A 292 6.23 20.36 9.19
C ILE A 292 6.74 19.00 8.74
N GLN A 293 6.99 18.13 9.73
CA GLN A 293 7.40 16.75 9.55
C GLN A 293 6.72 15.90 10.61
N ASP A 294 6.29 14.69 10.26
CA ASP A 294 5.89 13.69 11.23
C ASP A 294 7.10 13.01 11.88
N LEU A 295 6.87 12.29 12.95
CA LEU A 295 7.87 11.47 13.61
C LEU A 295 7.46 9.99 13.46
N GLY A 296 7.86 9.42 12.35
CA GLY A 296 7.74 7.98 12.06
C GLY A 296 9.02 7.23 12.42
N ALA A 297 9.54 6.46 11.47
CA ALA A 297 10.81 5.75 11.60
C ALA A 297 11.96 6.72 11.97
N ALA A 298 12.85 6.26 12.85
CA ALA A 298 13.97 7.06 13.39
C ALA A 298 13.57 8.32 14.19
N GLY A 299 12.31 8.60 14.40
CA GLY A 299 11.78 9.59 15.31
C GLY A 299 12.38 11.00 15.17
N ILE A 300 12.91 11.58 16.28
CA ILE A 300 13.52 12.93 16.30
C ILE A 300 14.73 13.02 15.38
N SER A 301 15.50 11.95 15.21
CA SER A 301 16.66 11.91 14.31
C SER A 301 16.25 12.20 12.87
N CYS A 302 15.17 11.56 12.39
CA CYS A 302 14.60 11.77 11.05
C CYS A 302 14.08 13.21 10.93
N ALA A 303 13.12 13.59 11.75
CA ALA A 303 12.44 14.89 11.63
C ALA A 303 13.42 16.07 11.68
N THR A 304 14.41 16.06 12.59
CA THR A 304 15.39 17.16 12.69
C THR A 304 16.35 17.20 11.52
N SER A 305 16.85 16.04 11.07
CA SER A 305 17.82 16.00 9.96
C SER A 305 17.17 16.34 8.61
N GLU A 306 15.95 15.88 8.34
CA GLU A 306 15.23 16.21 7.10
C GLU A 306 14.79 17.67 7.04
N LEU A 307 14.15 18.19 8.09
CA LEU A 307 13.78 19.60 8.18
C LEU A 307 15.00 20.52 7.99
N ALA A 308 16.12 20.22 8.67
CA ALA A 308 17.33 21.04 8.57
C ALA A 308 17.99 20.93 7.20
N SER A 309 17.99 19.74 6.57
CA SER A 309 18.64 19.53 5.28
C SER A 309 17.89 20.15 4.10
N ASN A 310 16.56 20.21 4.19
CA ASN A 310 15.68 20.75 3.15
C ASN A 310 15.43 22.27 3.30
N GLY A 311 15.81 22.88 4.44
CA GLY A 311 15.63 24.30 4.72
C GLY A 311 16.89 25.15 4.50
N ASP A 312 17.08 26.16 5.37
CA ASP A 312 18.22 27.06 5.32
C ASP A 312 19.53 26.42 5.79
N GLY A 313 19.49 25.11 6.08
CA GLY A 313 20.67 24.28 6.35
C GLY A 313 21.23 24.37 7.76
N GLY A 314 20.42 24.76 8.74
CA GLY A 314 20.86 24.79 10.13
C GLY A 314 19.73 24.72 11.14
N MET A 315 19.99 24.01 12.24
CA MET A 315 19.07 23.86 13.36
C MET A 315 19.84 23.67 14.66
N ASN A 316 19.39 24.28 15.74
CA ASN A 316 19.81 23.92 17.08
C ASN A 316 18.66 23.39 17.88
N VAL A 317 18.85 22.26 18.56
CA VAL A 317 17.85 21.58 19.40
C VAL A 317 18.38 21.44 20.83
N ASP A 318 17.55 21.82 21.80
CA ASP A 318 17.76 21.59 23.23
C ASP A 318 16.98 20.36 23.66
N LEU A 319 17.65 19.21 23.70
CA LEU A 319 16.99 17.89 23.84
C LEU A 319 16.28 17.70 25.18
N GLU A 320 16.74 18.39 26.24
CA GLU A 320 16.09 18.42 27.56
C GLU A 320 14.69 19.02 27.55
N ASN A 321 14.31 19.74 26.48
CA ASN A 321 12.97 20.31 26.33
C ASN A 321 11.96 19.31 25.76
N VAL A 322 12.41 18.17 25.25
CA VAL A 322 11.51 17.10 24.77
C VAL A 322 10.70 16.57 25.96
N LEU A 323 9.38 16.52 25.79
CA LEU A 323 8.46 15.99 26.81
C LEU A 323 8.55 14.46 26.83
N LEU A 324 9.05 13.91 27.92
CA LEU A 324 9.28 12.49 28.08
C LEU A 324 8.15 11.81 28.87
N ARG A 325 7.73 10.63 28.39
CA ARG A 325 6.90 9.69 29.16
C ARG A 325 7.77 8.88 30.13
N ASP A 326 8.98 8.54 29.70
CA ASP A 326 9.99 7.87 30.52
C ASP A 326 11.21 8.79 30.71
N PRO A 327 11.41 9.36 31.90
CA PRO A 327 12.53 10.27 32.17
C PRO A 327 13.88 9.56 32.28
N THR A 328 13.94 8.23 32.19
CA THR A 328 15.19 7.46 32.30
C THR A 328 15.87 7.27 30.95
N LEU A 329 15.24 7.68 29.85
CA LEU A 329 15.80 7.57 28.51
C LEU A 329 17.11 8.34 28.37
N THR A 330 18.09 7.71 27.74
CA THR A 330 19.33 8.35 27.33
C THR A 330 19.11 9.28 26.13
N ALA A 331 20.03 10.18 25.88
CA ALA A 331 19.95 11.09 24.72
C ALA A 331 19.80 10.31 23.39
N GLY A 332 20.55 9.21 23.20
CA GLY A 332 20.43 8.36 22.03
C GLY A 332 19.05 7.73 21.90
N GLU A 333 18.50 7.21 22.99
CA GLU A 333 17.14 6.61 22.99
C GLU A 333 16.06 7.65 22.71
N ILE A 334 16.17 8.88 23.22
CA ILE A 334 15.24 9.97 22.90
C ILE A 334 15.26 10.28 21.39
N LEU A 335 16.44 10.29 20.78
CA LEU A 335 16.63 10.58 19.36
C LEU A 335 16.13 9.47 18.45
N MET A 336 16.25 8.19 18.89
CA MET A 336 15.81 7.02 18.13
C MET A 336 14.38 6.58 18.44
N SER A 337 13.72 7.17 19.43
CA SER A 337 12.37 6.76 19.82
C SER A 337 11.39 6.97 18.68
N GLU A 338 10.61 5.92 18.36
CA GLU A 338 9.55 5.93 17.36
C GLU A 338 8.15 6.00 18.00
N SER A 339 8.04 6.62 19.18
CA SER A 339 6.73 6.89 19.81
C SER A 339 5.83 7.59 18.80
N GLN A 340 4.63 7.06 18.65
CA GLN A 340 3.65 7.49 17.64
C GLN A 340 2.98 8.83 18.02
N GLU A 341 2.15 9.33 17.14
CA GLU A 341 1.31 10.52 17.33
C GLU A 341 2.10 11.79 17.70
N ARG A 342 3.27 12.00 17.04
CA ARG A 342 4.13 13.17 17.22
C ARG A 342 4.37 13.86 15.89
N MET A 343 4.39 15.19 15.93
CA MET A 343 4.71 16.07 14.80
C MET A 343 5.75 17.10 15.21
N MET A 344 6.55 17.57 14.25
CA MET A 344 7.52 18.64 14.43
C MET A 344 7.24 19.77 13.44
N ALA A 345 6.97 20.98 13.96
CA ALA A 345 6.67 22.14 13.14
C ALA A 345 7.75 23.21 13.25
N VAL A 346 7.90 23.98 12.18
CA VAL A 346 8.68 25.20 12.11
C VAL A 346 7.72 26.39 12.18
N VAL A 347 7.90 27.27 13.16
CA VAL A 347 6.95 28.36 13.49
C VAL A 347 7.71 29.66 13.65
N THR A 348 7.23 30.73 13.02
CA THR A 348 7.85 32.06 13.24
C THR A 348 7.62 32.53 14.68
N PRO A 349 8.57 33.32 15.27
CA PRO A 349 8.41 33.86 16.62
C PRO A 349 7.10 34.64 16.82
N GLU A 350 6.63 35.33 15.78
CA GLU A 350 5.42 36.16 15.82
C GLU A 350 4.13 35.29 15.87
N LYS A 351 4.17 34.09 15.29
CA LYS A 351 3.03 33.17 15.24
C LYS A 351 3.03 32.14 16.38
N LEU A 352 4.09 32.07 17.17
CA LEU A 352 4.27 31.07 18.21
C LEU A 352 3.16 31.10 19.28
N GLU A 353 2.73 32.30 19.72
CA GLU A 353 1.66 32.44 20.72
C GLU A 353 0.32 31.87 20.19
N GLU A 354 0.00 32.12 18.92
CA GLU A 354 -1.19 31.58 18.27
C GLU A 354 -1.10 30.08 18.08
N PHE A 355 0.05 29.56 17.67
CA PHE A 355 0.30 28.10 17.58
C PHE A 355 0.06 27.40 18.92
N LEU A 356 0.64 27.92 20.01
CA LEU A 356 0.46 27.38 21.36
C LEU A 356 -0.99 27.51 21.88
N ALA A 357 -1.73 28.53 21.44
CA ALA A 357 -3.13 28.67 21.78
C ALA A 357 -3.99 27.59 21.09
N ILE A 358 -3.70 27.27 19.83
CA ILE A 358 -4.41 26.22 19.08
C ILE A 358 -4.11 24.84 19.65
N THR A 359 -2.83 24.49 19.86
CA THR A 359 -2.47 23.21 20.47
C THR A 359 -3.05 23.06 21.88
N GLY A 360 -3.05 24.13 22.66
CA GLY A 360 -3.67 24.16 23.98
C GLY A 360 -5.21 24.00 23.96
N LYS A 361 -5.89 24.51 22.92
CA LYS A 361 -7.34 24.28 22.70
C LYS A 361 -7.66 22.80 22.51
N TRP A 362 -6.81 22.09 21.77
CA TRP A 362 -6.97 20.67 21.48
C TRP A 362 -6.38 19.75 22.56
N ASP A 363 -5.83 20.33 23.65
CA ASP A 363 -5.13 19.60 24.73
C ASP A 363 -3.94 18.77 24.22
N VAL A 364 -3.29 19.25 23.16
CA VAL A 364 -2.09 18.64 22.58
C VAL A 364 -0.85 19.14 23.29
N GLU A 365 -0.09 18.26 23.88
CA GLU A 365 1.17 18.60 24.55
C GLU A 365 2.18 19.18 23.55
N THR A 366 2.82 20.28 23.91
CA THR A 366 3.65 21.06 22.97
C THR A 366 4.88 21.59 23.68
N ALA A 367 6.03 21.47 23.04
CA ALA A 367 7.29 22.00 23.53
C ALA A 367 8.08 22.71 22.43
N VAL A 368 8.60 23.90 22.72
CA VAL A 368 9.63 24.53 21.88
C VAL A 368 10.97 23.89 22.22
N ILE A 369 11.49 23.11 21.27
CA ILE A 369 12.72 22.33 21.49
C ILE A 369 13.96 22.92 20.82
N GLY A 370 13.81 23.98 20.03
CA GLY A 370 14.96 24.56 19.34
C GLY A 370 14.60 25.71 18.41
N GLU A 371 15.55 26.03 17.53
CA GLU A 371 15.40 27.11 16.54
C GLU A 371 16.19 26.84 15.26
N VAL A 372 15.72 27.39 14.16
CA VAL A 372 16.43 27.42 12.87
C VAL A 372 17.63 28.35 12.96
N THR A 373 18.80 27.90 12.51
CA THR A 373 20.04 28.67 12.49
C THR A 373 20.54 28.83 11.06
N GLY A 374 21.47 29.79 10.87
CA GLY A 374 22.17 29.99 9.59
C GLY A 374 23.54 29.32 9.56
N THR A 375 23.77 28.29 10.37
CA THR A 375 25.11 27.68 10.54
C THR A 375 25.44 26.61 9.51
N GLY A 376 24.46 26.10 8.79
CA GLY A 376 24.61 24.90 7.93
C GLY A 376 24.80 23.61 8.72
N ARG A 377 24.54 23.63 10.03
CA ARG A 377 24.74 22.46 10.92
C ARG A 377 23.49 22.13 11.68
N LEU A 378 23.25 20.84 11.87
CA LEU A 378 22.33 20.33 12.89
C LEU A 378 23.15 20.15 14.18
N THR A 379 22.79 20.92 15.19
CA THR A 379 23.42 20.86 16.51
C THR A 379 22.38 20.50 17.55
N ILE A 380 22.71 19.56 18.45
CA ILE A 380 21.82 19.16 19.55
C ILE A 380 22.61 19.31 20.87
N ASP A 381 22.04 20.08 21.79
CA ASP A 381 22.51 20.21 23.14
C ASP A 381 21.64 19.39 24.10
N HIS A 382 22.24 18.84 25.14
CA HIS A 382 21.58 18.15 26.22
C HIS A 382 22.15 18.59 27.56
N PHE A 383 21.34 19.25 28.37
CA PHE A 383 21.75 19.92 29.60
C PHE A 383 22.95 20.88 29.41
N GLY A 384 22.89 21.61 28.30
CA GLY A 384 23.91 22.59 27.94
C GLY A 384 25.22 22.00 27.44
N GLN A 385 25.28 20.71 27.14
CA GLN A 385 26.42 20.00 26.56
C GLN A 385 26.12 19.64 25.10
N ARG A 386 27.02 20.02 24.17
CA ARG A 386 26.89 19.68 22.77
C ARG A 386 27.12 18.19 22.56
N ILE A 387 26.05 17.46 22.19
CA ILE A 387 26.08 16.00 21.95
C ILE A 387 25.98 15.63 20.46
N VAL A 388 25.51 16.54 19.62
CA VAL A 388 25.46 16.37 18.15
C VAL A 388 25.94 17.64 17.46
N ASP A 389 26.80 17.49 16.45
CA ASP A 389 27.24 18.55 15.55
C ASP A 389 27.56 17.93 14.19
N VAL A 390 26.59 17.93 13.29
CA VAL A 390 26.64 17.24 12.00
C VAL A 390 26.16 18.15 10.86
N ASP A 391 26.59 17.84 9.64
CA ASP A 391 25.92 18.33 8.44
C ASP A 391 24.63 17.52 8.28
N PRO A 392 23.43 18.13 8.33
CA PRO A 392 22.17 17.40 8.30
C PRO A 392 22.01 16.55 7.02
N LYS A 393 22.58 16.96 5.90
CA LYS A 393 22.53 16.21 4.63
C LYS A 393 23.21 14.85 4.75
N THR A 394 24.31 14.78 5.51
CA THR A 394 25.04 13.51 5.69
C THR A 394 24.24 12.48 6.49
N VAL A 395 23.31 12.94 7.31
CA VAL A 395 22.40 12.10 8.08
C VAL A 395 21.18 11.70 7.23
N ALA A 396 20.50 12.69 6.61
CA ALA A 396 19.22 12.48 5.93
C ALA A 396 19.36 11.95 4.49
N HIS A 397 20.33 12.42 3.70
CA HIS A 397 20.33 12.19 2.25
C HIS A 397 21.58 11.47 1.72
N ASP A 398 22.74 11.71 2.32
CA ASP A 398 24.04 11.23 1.86
C ASP A 398 24.44 9.89 2.50
N GLY A 399 23.46 9.08 2.89
CA GLY A 399 23.66 7.73 3.37
C GLY A 399 24.42 6.85 2.36
N PRO A 400 24.93 5.69 2.77
CA PRO A 400 25.58 4.75 1.86
C PRO A 400 24.62 4.34 0.74
N VAL A 401 25.17 4.13 -0.45
CA VAL A 401 24.44 3.57 -1.61
C VAL A 401 25.25 2.38 -2.08
N TYR A 402 24.62 1.21 -2.08
CA TYR A 402 25.27 -0.03 -2.49
C TYR A 402 24.89 -0.39 -3.93
N ASP A 403 25.91 -0.78 -4.70
CA ASP A 403 25.73 -1.47 -5.98
C ASP A 403 25.69 -2.97 -5.69
N ARG A 404 24.50 -3.48 -5.36
CA ARG A 404 24.32 -4.88 -5.02
C ARG A 404 24.43 -5.75 -6.28
N PRO A 405 25.20 -6.85 -6.24
CA PRO A 405 25.23 -7.78 -7.35
C PRO A 405 23.87 -8.44 -7.52
N TYR A 406 23.40 -8.57 -8.77
CA TYR A 406 22.17 -9.28 -9.09
C TYR A 406 22.35 -10.11 -10.37
N ALA A 407 21.67 -11.24 -10.40
CA ALA A 407 21.69 -12.13 -11.56
C ALA A 407 20.41 -12.96 -11.60
N ARG A 408 19.93 -13.22 -12.83
CA ARG A 408 18.77 -14.10 -13.01
C ARG A 408 19.11 -15.50 -12.48
N PRO A 409 18.31 -16.02 -11.52
CA PRO A 409 18.62 -17.30 -10.88
C PRO A 409 18.43 -18.49 -11.83
N ALA A 410 19.24 -19.53 -11.64
CA ALA A 410 19.15 -20.74 -12.46
C ALA A 410 17.83 -21.52 -12.25
N TRP A 411 17.23 -21.43 -11.05
CA TRP A 411 15.95 -22.05 -10.77
C TRP A 411 14.79 -21.44 -11.57
N GLN A 412 14.91 -20.21 -12.04
CA GLN A 412 13.89 -19.53 -12.85
C GLN A 412 13.57 -20.27 -14.15
N ASP A 413 14.59 -20.86 -14.80
CA ASP A 413 14.37 -21.62 -16.04
C ASP A 413 13.57 -22.91 -15.81
N ALA A 414 13.80 -23.58 -14.67
CA ALA A 414 13.03 -24.76 -14.28
C ALA A 414 11.58 -24.39 -13.95
N LEU A 415 11.37 -23.25 -13.29
CA LEU A 415 10.03 -22.75 -12.96
C LEU A 415 9.23 -22.41 -14.23
N VAL A 416 9.85 -21.71 -15.18
CA VAL A 416 9.23 -21.36 -16.47
C VAL A 416 8.94 -22.61 -17.31
N ALA A 417 9.76 -23.64 -17.24
CA ALA A 417 9.54 -24.88 -18.00
C ALA A 417 8.41 -25.76 -17.44
N ASP A 418 8.05 -25.60 -16.16
CA ASP A 418 6.94 -26.38 -15.52
C ASP A 418 5.59 -25.70 -15.75
N SER A 419 5.13 -25.64 -16.99
CA SER A 419 3.90 -24.96 -17.41
C SER A 419 2.73 -25.92 -17.52
N VAL A 420 1.56 -25.52 -16.96
CA VAL A 420 0.28 -26.25 -17.17
C VAL A 420 -0.28 -26.06 -18.58
N SER A 421 0.20 -25.07 -19.33
CA SER A 421 -0.27 -24.71 -20.65
C SER A 421 0.40 -25.50 -21.77
N THR A 422 1.51 -26.21 -21.49
CA THR A 422 2.16 -27.10 -22.46
C THR A 422 1.37 -28.40 -22.66
N PRO A 423 1.58 -29.14 -23.80
CA PRO A 423 0.95 -30.45 -23.98
C PRO A 423 1.27 -31.45 -22.86
N GLU A 424 2.47 -31.43 -22.33
CA GLU A 424 2.94 -32.25 -21.20
C GLU A 424 2.23 -31.83 -19.90
N GLY A 425 2.12 -30.53 -19.65
CA GLY A 425 1.36 -29.97 -18.51
C GLY A 425 -0.12 -30.31 -18.60
N ALA A 426 -0.74 -30.14 -19.75
CA ALA A 426 -2.15 -30.50 -19.96
C ALA A 426 -2.41 -32.01 -19.80
N ALA A 427 -1.45 -32.86 -20.06
CA ALA A 427 -1.55 -34.30 -19.79
C ALA A 427 -1.37 -34.63 -18.29
N ARG A 428 -0.60 -33.84 -17.55
CA ARG A 428 -0.33 -34.03 -16.12
C ARG A 428 -1.44 -33.43 -15.25
N TYR A 429 -1.93 -32.25 -15.59
CA TYR A 429 -2.92 -31.49 -14.85
C TYR A 429 -4.27 -31.58 -15.58
N ALA A 430 -5.16 -32.42 -15.07
CA ALA A 430 -6.45 -32.69 -15.71
C ALA A 430 -7.31 -31.42 -15.80
N ARG A 431 -7.78 -31.10 -17.01
CA ARG A 431 -8.67 -29.98 -17.27
C ARG A 431 -10.13 -30.41 -17.21
N PRO A 432 -11.01 -29.63 -16.59
CA PRO A 432 -12.45 -29.85 -16.65
C PRO A 432 -12.95 -29.89 -18.09
N ALA A 433 -13.78 -30.86 -18.42
CA ALA A 433 -14.28 -31.06 -19.79
C ALA A 433 -15.81 -30.97 -19.93
N GLY A 434 -16.55 -31.38 -18.91
CA GLY A 434 -17.99 -31.36 -18.92
C GLY A 434 -18.59 -30.22 -18.09
N GLY A 435 -19.88 -29.94 -18.29
CA GLY A 435 -20.57 -28.89 -17.54
C GLY A 435 -20.49 -29.09 -16.02
N ASP A 436 -20.70 -30.32 -15.56
CA ASP A 436 -20.60 -30.66 -14.13
C ASP A 436 -19.19 -30.43 -13.57
N ASP A 437 -18.13 -30.77 -14.33
CA ASP A 437 -16.73 -30.55 -13.93
C ASP A 437 -16.40 -29.07 -13.89
N LEU A 438 -16.88 -28.27 -14.86
CA LEU A 438 -16.68 -26.81 -14.90
C LEU A 438 -17.37 -26.13 -13.71
N ARG A 439 -18.62 -26.55 -13.39
CA ARG A 439 -19.35 -26.08 -12.23
C ARG A 439 -18.64 -26.43 -10.92
N ALA A 440 -18.17 -27.66 -10.78
CA ALA A 440 -17.43 -28.09 -9.60
C ALA A 440 -16.14 -27.32 -9.42
N THR A 441 -15.41 -27.04 -10.51
CA THR A 441 -14.20 -26.19 -10.48
C THR A 441 -14.52 -24.78 -10.03
N LEU A 442 -15.59 -24.17 -10.54
CA LEU A 442 -16.00 -22.83 -10.11
C LEU A 442 -16.34 -22.80 -8.61
N LEU A 443 -17.06 -23.77 -8.10
CA LEU A 443 -17.35 -23.88 -6.66
C LEU A 443 -16.08 -24.10 -5.82
N GLN A 444 -15.11 -24.85 -6.33
CA GLN A 444 -13.81 -25.03 -5.65
C GLN A 444 -13.04 -23.70 -5.57
N LEU A 445 -13.04 -22.91 -6.63
CA LEU A 445 -12.42 -21.58 -6.65
C LEU A 445 -13.13 -20.63 -5.68
N LEU A 446 -14.46 -20.54 -5.72
CA LEU A 446 -15.25 -19.73 -4.79
C LEU A 446 -15.04 -20.09 -3.32
N ALA A 447 -14.74 -21.36 -3.02
CA ALA A 447 -14.43 -21.83 -1.67
C ALA A 447 -12.97 -21.58 -1.25
N SER A 448 -12.11 -21.13 -2.15
CA SER A 448 -10.71 -20.82 -1.84
C SER A 448 -10.60 -19.58 -0.95
N PRO A 449 -9.72 -19.56 0.07
CA PRO A 449 -9.54 -18.40 0.92
C PRO A 449 -9.21 -17.10 0.18
N ASN A 450 -8.52 -17.19 -0.96
CA ASN A 450 -8.10 -16.03 -1.76
C ASN A 450 -9.21 -15.48 -2.65
N LEU A 451 -10.22 -16.29 -2.97
CA LEU A 451 -11.32 -15.92 -3.87
C LEU A 451 -12.68 -15.89 -3.18
N ALA A 452 -12.72 -16.28 -1.91
CA ALA A 452 -13.92 -16.18 -1.07
C ALA A 452 -14.19 -14.72 -0.67
N SER A 453 -15.42 -14.47 -0.24
CA SER A 453 -15.81 -13.13 0.24
C SER A 453 -14.86 -12.61 1.34
N PRO A 454 -14.27 -11.43 1.17
CA PRO A 454 -13.47 -10.79 2.20
C PRO A 454 -14.32 -10.15 3.31
N ALA A 455 -15.63 -10.30 3.31
CA ALA A 455 -16.57 -9.62 4.21
C ALA A 455 -16.23 -9.84 5.70
N TRP A 456 -15.71 -11.03 6.08
CA TRP A 456 -15.25 -11.27 7.44
C TRP A 456 -14.18 -10.24 7.90
N VAL A 457 -13.34 -9.76 6.99
CA VAL A 457 -12.37 -8.69 7.26
C VAL A 457 -13.04 -7.32 7.11
N THR A 458 -13.63 -7.05 5.96
CA THR A 458 -14.09 -5.71 5.58
C THR A 458 -15.30 -5.21 6.35
N ASP A 459 -16.11 -6.11 6.94
CA ASP A 459 -17.23 -5.74 7.80
C ASP A 459 -16.78 -5.28 9.20
N GLN A 460 -15.50 -5.46 9.56
CA GLN A 460 -14.89 -4.90 10.77
C GLN A 460 -14.42 -3.46 10.57
N TYR A 461 -14.41 -2.96 9.34
CA TYR A 461 -14.00 -1.62 8.96
C TYR A 461 -15.21 -0.76 8.60
N ASP A 462 -15.23 0.48 9.08
CA ASP A 462 -16.23 1.44 8.61
C ASP A 462 -15.89 1.90 7.20
N ARG A 463 -16.80 1.71 6.26
CA ARG A 463 -16.64 2.08 4.85
C ARG A 463 -17.26 3.42 4.48
N PHE A 464 -18.16 3.95 5.32
CA PHE A 464 -19.01 5.09 4.98
C PHE A 464 -18.93 6.26 5.97
N VAL A 465 -18.09 6.17 6.98
CA VAL A 465 -17.83 7.28 7.89
C VAL A 465 -17.36 8.52 7.10
N GLN A 466 -17.69 9.70 7.53
CA GLN A 466 -17.62 10.99 6.84
C GLN A 466 -18.69 11.20 5.74
N GLY A 467 -19.36 10.17 5.25
CA GLY A 467 -20.50 10.30 4.32
C GLY A 467 -20.11 10.67 2.87
N ASN A 468 -18.84 10.49 2.50
CA ASN A 468 -18.32 10.84 1.17
C ASN A 468 -18.01 9.63 0.29
N THR A 469 -18.12 8.40 0.79
CA THR A 469 -17.86 7.17 0.04
C THR A 469 -19.03 6.89 -0.89
N ALA A 470 -18.77 6.91 -2.19
CA ALA A 470 -19.75 6.56 -3.24
C ALA A 470 -19.71 5.06 -3.56
N LEU A 471 -18.51 4.48 -3.71
CA LEU A 471 -18.29 3.04 -3.87
C LEU A 471 -17.18 2.58 -2.91
N ALA A 472 -17.28 1.35 -2.47
CA ALA A 472 -16.27 0.67 -1.67
C ALA A 472 -16.33 -0.83 -1.95
N GLN A 473 -15.36 -1.58 -1.46
CA GLN A 473 -15.36 -3.04 -1.59
C GLN A 473 -16.75 -3.65 -1.29
N PRO A 474 -17.26 -4.56 -2.12
CA PRO A 474 -16.54 -5.38 -3.10
C PRO A 474 -16.53 -4.82 -4.55
N ASP A 475 -16.76 -3.54 -4.78
CA ASP A 475 -16.53 -2.94 -6.10
C ASP A 475 -15.03 -2.84 -6.42
N ASP A 476 -14.64 -2.80 -7.68
CA ASP A 476 -13.24 -2.87 -8.16
C ASP A 476 -12.36 -1.73 -7.62
N SER A 477 -12.97 -0.59 -7.32
CA SER A 477 -12.29 0.56 -6.70
C SER A 477 -13.15 1.21 -5.63
N GLY A 478 -12.50 1.75 -4.62
CA GLY A 478 -13.13 2.68 -3.70
C GLY A 478 -13.26 4.07 -4.36
N VAL A 479 -14.44 4.71 -4.24
CA VAL A 479 -14.71 6.04 -4.78
C VAL A 479 -15.14 6.97 -3.67
N VAL A 480 -14.45 8.11 -3.55
CA VAL A 480 -14.71 9.13 -2.53
C VAL A 480 -14.97 10.47 -3.18
N ARG A 481 -16.05 11.14 -2.76
CA ARG A 481 -16.37 12.50 -3.19
C ARG A 481 -15.45 13.50 -2.47
N VAL A 482 -14.84 14.40 -3.23
CA VAL A 482 -13.95 15.47 -2.76
C VAL A 482 -14.69 16.78 -2.58
N ASP A 483 -15.53 17.15 -3.54
CA ASP A 483 -16.30 18.41 -3.52
C ASP A 483 -17.80 18.15 -3.62
N GLU A 484 -18.54 18.59 -2.59
CA GLU A 484 -20.01 18.41 -2.53
C GLU A 484 -20.77 19.24 -3.56
N THR A 485 -20.19 20.32 -4.05
CA THR A 485 -20.85 21.25 -4.96
C THR A 485 -20.77 20.79 -6.40
N THR A 486 -19.62 20.29 -6.81
CA THR A 486 -19.36 19.85 -8.19
C THR A 486 -19.56 18.36 -8.38
N GLY A 487 -19.53 17.58 -7.33
CA GLY A 487 -19.51 16.12 -7.41
C GLY A 487 -18.12 15.54 -7.67
N LEU A 488 -17.09 16.39 -7.85
CA LEU A 488 -15.71 15.94 -8.08
C LEU A 488 -15.31 14.87 -7.08
N GLY A 489 -14.76 13.77 -7.58
CA GLY A 489 -14.33 12.66 -6.77
C GLY A 489 -13.07 11.98 -7.27
N VAL A 490 -12.59 11.07 -6.44
CA VAL A 490 -11.43 10.25 -6.75
C VAL A 490 -11.74 8.78 -6.52
N ALA A 491 -11.12 7.94 -7.34
CA ALA A 491 -11.13 6.49 -7.18
C ALA A 491 -9.74 6.00 -6.79
N LEU A 492 -9.70 4.91 -6.03
CA LEU A 492 -8.46 4.29 -5.59
C LEU A 492 -8.59 2.78 -5.66
N ALA A 493 -7.62 2.13 -6.30
CA ALA A 493 -7.46 0.69 -6.31
C ALA A 493 -6.03 0.32 -5.95
N THR A 494 -5.85 -0.82 -5.30
CA THR A 494 -4.53 -1.40 -5.01
C THR A 494 -4.47 -2.82 -5.52
N ASP A 495 -3.30 -3.25 -5.96
CA ASP A 495 -3.07 -4.60 -6.47
C ASP A 495 -1.62 -5.08 -6.26
N ALA A 496 -1.43 -6.38 -6.17
CA ALA A 496 -0.17 -7.10 -6.33
C ALA A 496 -0.39 -8.61 -6.43
N ASN A 497 0.20 -9.25 -7.43
CA ASN A 497 0.18 -10.70 -7.54
C ASN A 497 1.59 -11.30 -7.36
N GLY A 498 1.87 -11.80 -6.14
CA GLY A 498 3.15 -12.39 -5.78
C GLY A 498 3.49 -13.66 -6.57
N ARG A 499 2.49 -14.42 -7.00
CA ARG A 499 2.64 -15.62 -7.82
C ARG A 499 3.12 -15.28 -9.22
N TYR A 500 2.50 -14.30 -9.88
CA TYR A 500 2.93 -13.80 -11.18
C TYR A 500 4.31 -13.17 -11.12
N THR A 501 4.59 -12.38 -10.08
CA THR A 501 5.90 -11.76 -9.88
C THR A 501 6.99 -12.80 -9.61
N LYS A 502 6.65 -13.94 -8.96
CA LYS A 502 7.59 -15.07 -8.80
C LYS A 502 7.90 -15.75 -10.12
N LEU A 503 6.94 -15.86 -11.03
CA LEU A 503 7.14 -16.41 -12.37
C LEU A 503 7.98 -15.50 -13.25
N ASP A 504 7.72 -14.21 -13.24
CA ASP A 504 8.50 -13.19 -13.96
C ASP A 504 8.34 -11.83 -13.25
N PRO A 505 9.38 -11.34 -12.55
CA PRO A 505 9.29 -10.11 -11.79
C PRO A 505 9.00 -8.86 -12.63
N TYR A 506 9.53 -8.79 -13.84
CA TYR A 506 9.27 -7.69 -14.76
C TYR A 506 7.81 -7.64 -15.19
N THR A 507 7.30 -8.78 -15.69
CA THR A 507 5.92 -8.90 -16.16
C THR A 507 4.93 -8.84 -15.00
N GLY A 508 5.23 -9.48 -13.85
CA GLY A 508 4.36 -9.47 -12.67
C GLY A 508 4.14 -8.06 -12.09
N ALA A 509 5.18 -7.22 -12.09
CA ALA A 509 5.04 -5.82 -11.68
C ALA A 509 4.19 -5.00 -12.67
N GLN A 510 4.29 -5.29 -13.98
CA GLN A 510 3.41 -4.67 -14.97
C GLN A 510 1.96 -5.10 -14.82
N LEU A 511 1.72 -6.38 -14.48
CA LEU A 511 0.37 -6.93 -14.26
C LEU A 511 -0.29 -6.27 -13.06
N ALA A 512 0.42 -6.12 -11.93
CA ALA A 512 -0.09 -5.43 -10.75
C ALA A 512 -0.54 -3.99 -11.07
N LEU A 513 0.28 -3.24 -11.82
CA LEU A 513 -0.13 -1.90 -12.24
C LEU A 513 -1.30 -1.93 -13.23
N ALA A 514 -1.30 -2.85 -14.19
CA ALA A 514 -2.34 -2.95 -15.22
C ALA A 514 -3.70 -3.26 -14.59
N GLU A 515 -3.74 -4.11 -13.58
CA GLU A 515 -4.96 -4.48 -12.88
C GLU A 515 -5.50 -3.33 -12.03
N ALA A 516 -4.69 -2.72 -11.16
CA ALA A 516 -5.11 -1.54 -10.40
C ALA A 516 -5.54 -0.37 -11.31
N TYR A 517 -4.87 -0.18 -12.45
CA TYR A 517 -5.22 0.82 -13.47
C TYR A 517 -6.59 0.52 -14.12
N ARG A 518 -6.85 -0.75 -14.44
CA ARG A 518 -8.12 -1.22 -14.98
C ARG A 518 -9.25 -1.09 -13.97
N ASN A 519 -9.01 -1.46 -12.72
CA ASN A 519 -9.96 -1.36 -11.61
C ASN A 519 -10.43 0.08 -11.35
N VAL A 520 -9.52 1.04 -11.44
CA VAL A 520 -9.89 2.46 -11.41
C VAL A 520 -10.75 2.85 -12.61
N ALA A 521 -10.48 2.30 -13.79
CA ALA A 521 -11.24 2.62 -14.99
C ALA A 521 -12.62 1.96 -15.03
N THR A 522 -12.83 0.78 -14.45
CA THR A 522 -14.15 0.10 -14.41
C THR A 522 -15.19 0.92 -13.66
N VAL A 523 -14.80 1.64 -12.61
CA VAL A 523 -15.71 2.54 -11.90
C VAL A 523 -15.92 3.89 -12.59
N GLY A 524 -15.33 4.08 -13.79
CA GLY A 524 -15.48 5.31 -14.58
C GLY A 524 -14.44 6.39 -14.30
N ALA A 525 -13.48 6.15 -13.39
CA ALA A 525 -12.44 7.11 -13.08
C ALA A 525 -11.30 7.07 -14.10
N ARG A 526 -10.77 8.24 -14.44
CA ARG A 526 -9.56 8.37 -15.27
C ARG A 526 -8.32 8.18 -14.41
N PRO A 527 -7.52 7.09 -14.61
CA PRO A 527 -6.28 6.88 -13.88
C PRO A 527 -5.30 8.05 -14.04
N LEU A 528 -4.61 8.44 -12.95
CA LEU A 528 -3.85 9.68 -12.92
C LEU A 528 -2.44 9.53 -12.33
N ALA A 529 -2.27 8.76 -11.27
CA ALA A 529 -1.00 8.64 -10.57
C ALA A 529 -0.87 7.30 -9.82
N VAL A 530 0.35 6.96 -9.43
CA VAL A 530 0.71 5.69 -8.80
C VAL A 530 1.50 5.93 -7.51
N THR A 531 1.22 5.13 -6.49
CA THR A 531 2.11 4.91 -5.34
C THR A 531 2.48 3.43 -5.28
N ASP A 532 3.64 3.09 -4.73
CA ASP A 532 4.08 1.70 -4.65
C ASP A 532 4.65 1.31 -3.29
N CYS A 533 4.53 0.03 -2.94
CA CYS A 533 5.22 -0.57 -1.80
C CYS A 533 5.88 -1.87 -2.25
N LEU A 534 7.19 -1.85 -2.36
CA LEU A 534 7.97 -2.93 -2.95
C LEU A 534 8.44 -3.90 -1.86
N ASN A 535 7.75 -5.04 -1.70
CA ASN A 535 8.05 -6.03 -0.68
C ASN A 535 8.87 -7.18 -1.26
N PHE A 536 10.12 -7.30 -0.85
CA PHE A 536 11.08 -8.29 -1.34
C PHE A 536 11.90 -8.89 -0.21
N GLY A 537 12.55 -10.02 -0.47
CA GLY A 537 13.48 -10.64 0.47
C GLY A 537 14.79 -9.85 0.62
N SER A 538 15.84 -10.50 1.12
CA SER A 538 17.12 -9.84 1.38
C SER A 538 17.82 -9.36 0.09
N PRO A 539 18.20 -8.08 0.00
CA PRO A 539 18.93 -7.53 -1.15
C PRO A 539 20.39 -8.00 -1.21
N GLU A 540 20.86 -8.69 -0.20
CA GLU A 540 22.22 -9.27 -0.16
C GLU A 540 22.32 -10.54 -1.00
N HIS A 541 21.15 -11.11 -1.39
CA HIS A 541 21.07 -12.23 -2.31
C HIS A 541 20.93 -11.76 -3.76
N PRO A 542 21.85 -12.18 -4.66
CA PRO A 542 21.78 -11.80 -6.07
C PRO A 542 20.46 -12.17 -6.75
N ASP A 543 19.84 -13.28 -6.37
CA ASP A 543 18.57 -13.74 -6.93
C ASP A 543 17.41 -12.83 -6.52
N THR A 544 17.31 -12.50 -5.24
CA THR A 544 16.30 -11.60 -4.70
C THR A 544 16.49 -10.17 -5.22
N MET A 545 17.74 -9.73 -5.25
CA MET A 545 18.07 -8.42 -5.82
C MET A 545 17.70 -8.33 -7.30
N TRP A 546 17.91 -9.42 -8.07
CA TRP A 546 17.45 -9.50 -9.45
C TRP A 546 15.91 -9.34 -9.56
N GLN A 547 15.16 -9.99 -8.69
CA GLN A 547 13.70 -9.84 -8.67
C GLN A 547 13.27 -8.38 -8.42
N LEU A 548 13.91 -7.72 -7.46
CA LEU A 548 13.63 -6.30 -7.17
C LEU A 548 13.96 -5.40 -8.36
N VAL A 549 15.13 -5.58 -8.98
CA VAL A 549 15.58 -4.77 -10.13
C VAL A 549 14.65 -4.93 -11.32
N GLU A 550 14.25 -6.17 -11.65
CA GLU A 550 13.33 -6.44 -12.75
C GLU A 550 11.92 -5.90 -12.47
N ALA A 551 11.43 -6.03 -11.24
CA ALA A 551 10.13 -5.49 -10.85
C ALA A 551 10.10 -3.95 -10.95
N ILE A 552 11.11 -3.25 -10.43
CA ILE A 552 11.23 -1.79 -10.57
C ILE A 552 11.26 -1.39 -12.04
N ARG A 553 12.02 -2.11 -12.87
CA ARG A 553 12.10 -1.83 -14.31
C ARG A 553 10.75 -2.03 -14.98
N GLY A 554 10.06 -3.14 -14.69
CA GLY A 554 8.75 -3.46 -15.22
C GLY A 554 7.71 -2.41 -14.86
N LEU A 555 7.65 -2.03 -13.59
CA LEU A 555 6.74 -1.00 -13.10
C LEU A 555 7.01 0.38 -13.73
N ALA A 556 8.28 0.78 -13.82
CA ALA A 556 8.66 2.06 -14.40
C ALA A 556 8.35 2.15 -15.91
N ASP A 557 8.54 1.04 -16.67
CA ASP A 557 8.18 0.94 -18.09
C ASP A 557 6.65 0.99 -18.27
N ALA A 558 5.90 0.34 -17.39
CA ALA A 558 4.44 0.35 -17.43
C ALA A 558 3.88 1.73 -17.08
N CYS A 559 4.39 2.40 -16.03
CA CYS A 559 4.02 3.77 -15.69
C CYS A 559 4.24 4.73 -16.86
N GLN A 560 5.37 4.62 -17.55
CA GLN A 560 5.65 5.45 -18.72
C GLN A 560 4.67 5.19 -19.88
N THR A 561 4.32 3.91 -20.14
CA THR A 561 3.41 3.53 -21.22
C THR A 561 1.96 3.93 -20.93
N LEU A 562 1.53 3.76 -19.69
CA LEU A 562 0.19 4.13 -19.22
C LEU A 562 0.06 5.63 -18.91
N GLU A 563 1.15 6.38 -18.94
CA GLU A 563 1.23 7.82 -18.66
C GLU A 563 0.80 8.20 -17.23
N VAL A 564 1.08 7.35 -16.25
CA VAL A 564 0.80 7.59 -14.84
C VAL A 564 2.10 7.65 -14.03
N PRO A 565 2.47 8.80 -13.41
CA PRO A 565 3.70 8.93 -12.66
C PRO A 565 3.63 8.22 -11.31
N VAL A 566 4.75 7.66 -10.86
CA VAL A 566 4.94 7.32 -9.45
C VAL A 566 5.17 8.60 -8.67
N THR A 567 4.35 8.84 -7.65
CA THR A 567 4.38 10.06 -6.83
C THR A 567 5.20 9.90 -5.56
N GLY A 568 5.30 8.68 -5.08
CA GLY A 568 5.99 8.28 -3.87
C GLY A 568 5.73 6.80 -3.58
N GLY A 569 6.38 6.26 -2.60
CA GLY A 569 6.21 4.87 -2.23
C GLY A 569 7.18 4.44 -1.12
N ASN A 570 7.25 3.14 -0.90
CA ASN A 570 8.07 2.51 0.14
C ASN A 570 8.77 1.26 -0.42
N VAL A 571 9.93 0.93 0.12
CA VAL A 571 10.61 -0.34 -0.16
C VAL A 571 10.79 -1.09 1.15
N SER A 572 10.22 -2.27 1.23
CA SER A 572 10.35 -3.20 2.33
C SER A 572 11.21 -4.39 1.89
N LEU A 573 12.38 -4.52 2.50
CA LEU A 573 13.32 -5.60 2.22
C LEU A 573 13.47 -6.53 3.42
N TYR A 574 14.25 -7.61 3.24
CA TYR A 574 14.45 -8.65 4.25
C TYR A 574 13.18 -9.40 4.65
N ASN A 575 12.13 -9.36 3.80
CA ASN A 575 10.91 -10.10 4.06
C ASN A 575 11.14 -11.61 3.83
N GLY A 576 11.04 -12.36 4.89
CA GLY A 576 11.25 -13.80 4.90
C GLY A 576 11.58 -14.32 6.29
N THR A 577 11.75 -15.64 6.41
CA THR A 577 12.10 -16.34 7.66
C THR A 577 13.36 -17.18 7.46
N GLY A 578 14.15 -17.38 8.53
CA GLY A 578 15.36 -18.23 8.51
C GLY A 578 16.67 -17.43 8.48
N GLU A 579 17.78 -18.15 8.31
CA GLU A 579 19.12 -17.55 8.29
C GLU A 579 19.31 -16.59 7.10
N PRO A 580 20.00 -15.46 7.30
CA PRO A 580 20.39 -14.58 6.21
C PRO A 580 21.17 -15.40 5.17
N GLY A 581 20.63 -15.50 3.98
CA GLY A 581 21.31 -16.27 2.98
C GLY A 581 20.53 -17.46 2.43
N GLN A 582 19.41 -17.82 2.96
CA GLN A 582 18.57 -18.89 2.45
C GLN A 582 17.47 -18.32 1.54
N ILE A 583 17.56 -18.64 0.24
CA ILE A 583 16.61 -18.17 -0.79
C ILE A 583 15.20 -18.71 -0.52
N ASP A 584 15.12 -19.94 0.01
CA ASP A 584 13.85 -20.64 0.28
C ASP A 584 13.02 -20.00 1.39
N SER A 585 13.61 -19.07 2.16
CA SER A 585 12.91 -18.36 3.24
C SER A 585 12.31 -17.01 2.81
N ALA A 586 12.63 -16.51 1.62
CA ALA A 586 12.08 -15.25 1.13
C ALA A 586 10.60 -15.38 0.74
N ILE A 587 9.81 -14.33 1.01
CA ILE A 587 8.44 -14.23 0.50
C ILE A 587 8.42 -14.27 -1.04
N HIS A 588 7.25 -14.52 -1.62
CA HIS A 588 7.07 -14.17 -3.03
C HIS A 588 7.32 -12.68 -3.24
N PRO A 589 8.03 -12.28 -4.31
CA PRO A 589 8.25 -10.88 -4.60
C PRO A 589 6.91 -10.19 -4.84
N THR A 590 6.60 -9.15 -4.06
CA THR A 590 5.26 -8.57 -4.01
C THR A 590 5.33 -7.04 -4.15
N PRO A 591 5.39 -6.53 -5.41
CA PRO A 591 5.32 -5.11 -5.69
C PRO A 591 3.86 -4.65 -5.58
N VAL A 592 3.46 -4.15 -4.42
CA VAL A 592 2.14 -3.55 -4.23
C VAL A 592 2.10 -2.20 -4.94
N VAL A 593 1.05 -1.95 -5.69
CA VAL A 593 0.79 -0.66 -6.34
C VAL A 593 -0.57 -0.12 -5.90
N GLY A 594 -0.67 1.20 -5.79
CA GLY A 594 -1.92 1.92 -5.62
C GLY A 594 -2.10 2.89 -6.78
N VAL A 595 -3.25 2.84 -7.47
CA VAL A 595 -3.58 3.74 -8.57
C VAL A 595 -4.69 4.69 -8.15
N LEU A 596 -4.42 5.98 -8.29
CA LEU A 596 -5.39 7.05 -8.11
C LEU A 596 -6.02 7.41 -9.44
N GLY A 597 -7.34 7.58 -9.47
CA GLY A 597 -8.08 8.15 -10.61
C GLY A 597 -9.01 9.27 -10.20
N VAL A 598 -9.51 9.99 -11.18
CA VAL A 598 -10.39 11.15 -10.99
C VAL A 598 -11.71 10.94 -11.74
N LEU A 599 -12.82 11.26 -11.06
CA LEU A 599 -14.15 11.38 -11.64
C LEU A 599 -14.58 12.86 -11.62
N ASP A 600 -15.13 13.33 -12.72
CA ASP A 600 -15.70 14.70 -12.80
C ASP A 600 -16.94 14.83 -11.88
N ASP A 601 -17.73 13.76 -11.75
CA ASP A 601 -18.83 13.62 -10.79
C ASP A 601 -18.89 12.16 -10.28
N VAL A 602 -18.94 11.96 -8.97
CA VAL A 602 -19.12 10.63 -8.36
C VAL A 602 -20.48 9.99 -8.68
N ALA A 603 -21.44 10.76 -9.16
CA ALA A 603 -22.72 10.23 -9.62
C ALA A 603 -22.56 9.36 -10.89
N ASP A 604 -21.49 9.54 -11.65
CA ASP A 604 -21.17 8.74 -12.83
C ASP A 604 -20.42 7.43 -12.47
N ALA A 605 -20.16 7.18 -11.19
CA ALA A 605 -19.45 5.97 -10.76
C ALA A 605 -20.26 4.70 -11.04
N VAL A 606 -19.63 3.73 -11.69
CA VAL A 606 -20.24 2.49 -12.14
C VAL A 606 -19.88 1.34 -11.18
N PRO A 607 -20.86 0.61 -10.62
CA PRO A 607 -20.60 -0.53 -9.74
C PRO A 607 -20.17 -1.77 -10.55
N SER A 608 -19.55 -2.76 -9.85
CA SER A 608 -19.15 -4.03 -10.44
C SER A 608 -20.32 -5.01 -10.64
N GLY A 609 -21.43 -4.85 -9.92
CA GLY A 609 -22.58 -5.78 -9.92
C GLY A 609 -23.71 -5.38 -10.87
N TRP A 610 -24.40 -6.39 -11.37
CA TRP A 610 -25.60 -6.20 -12.21
C TRP A 610 -26.71 -5.47 -11.47
N THR A 611 -27.12 -4.29 -11.98
CA THR A 611 -28.11 -3.44 -11.30
C THR A 611 -29.55 -3.76 -11.68
N ALA A 612 -29.80 -4.35 -12.85
CA ALA A 612 -31.13 -4.69 -13.34
C ALA A 612 -31.10 -5.90 -14.29
N PRO A 613 -32.19 -6.67 -14.39
CA PRO A 613 -32.34 -7.73 -15.37
C PRO A 613 -32.62 -7.16 -16.78
N GLY A 614 -32.30 -7.97 -17.81
CA GLY A 614 -32.60 -7.67 -19.22
C GLY A 614 -31.58 -6.77 -19.91
N GLN A 615 -30.46 -6.45 -19.24
CA GLN A 615 -29.32 -5.73 -19.82
C GLN A 615 -28.46 -6.71 -20.65
N ALA A 616 -27.85 -6.22 -21.72
CA ALA A 616 -26.91 -7.02 -22.50
C ALA A 616 -25.56 -7.11 -21.78
N VAL A 617 -25.00 -8.31 -21.69
CA VAL A 617 -23.67 -8.53 -21.11
C VAL A 617 -22.65 -8.69 -22.22
N TYR A 618 -21.64 -7.81 -22.19
CA TYR A 618 -20.53 -7.80 -23.13
C TYR A 618 -19.21 -8.10 -22.44
N LEU A 619 -18.37 -8.90 -23.12
CA LEU A 619 -16.94 -9.01 -22.84
C LEU A 619 -16.20 -7.99 -23.72
N LEU A 620 -15.42 -7.15 -23.09
CA LEU A 620 -14.46 -6.26 -23.72
C LEU A 620 -13.07 -6.91 -23.63
N GLY A 621 -12.29 -6.86 -24.73
CA GLY A 621 -10.99 -7.49 -24.82
C GLY A 621 -10.98 -8.89 -25.46
N VAL A 622 -9.83 -9.56 -25.37
CA VAL A 622 -9.56 -10.89 -25.98
C VAL A 622 -9.13 -11.86 -24.90
N THR A 623 -9.72 -13.06 -24.93
CA THR A 623 -9.30 -14.15 -24.05
C THR A 623 -8.25 -15.02 -24.76
N ARG A 624 -7.19 -15.37 -24.06
CA ARG A 624 -6.15 -16.32 -24.50
C ARG A 624 -6.15 -17.53 -23.57
N ALA A 625 -5.56 -18.64 -24.00
CA ALA A 625 -5.41 -19.82 -23.14
C ALA A 625 -4.25 -19.62 -22.13
N GLU A 626 -4.44 -18.73 -21.14
CA GLU A 626 -3.44 -18.32 -20.14
C GLU A 626 -3.84 -18.85 -18.77
N LEU A 627 -3.21 -19.97 -18.38
CA LEU A 627 -3.53 -20.73 -17.16
C LEU A 627 -2.34 -20.88 -16.21
N ASP A 628 -1.13 -20.52 -16.64
CA ASP A 628 0.06 -20.60 -15.81
C ASP A 628 0.02 -19.58 -14.67
N GLY A 629 0.30 -20.03 -13.45
CA GLY A 629 0.22 -19.19 -12.26
C GLY A 629 -1.19 -18.81 -11.82
N SER A 630 -2.22 -19.23 -12.55
CA SER A 630 -3.62 -18.90 -12.29
C SER A 630 -4.14 -19.48 -10.97
N ALA A 631 -5.27 -18.91 -10.50
CA ALA A 631 -5.99 -19.43 -9.35
C ALA A 631 -6.44 -20.90 -9.57
N TRP A 632 -6.82 -21.27 -10.79
CA TRP A 632 -7.11 -22.68 -11.09
C TRP A 632 -5.90 -23.59 -10.88
N ALA A 633 -4.72 -23.19 -11.38
CA ALA A 633 -3.50 -23.98 -11.23
C ALA A 633 -3.11 -24.13 -9.75
N ASP A 634 -3.33 -23.11 -8.96
CA ASP A 634 -3.09 -23.11 -7.52
C ASP A 634 -4.09 -23.97 -6.77
N VAL A 635 -5.37 -23.61 -6.86
CA VAL A 635 -6.45 -24.23 -6.04
C VAL A 635 -6.70 -25.69 -6.41
N ALA A 636 -6.70 -26.03 -7.70
CA ALA A 636 -6.95 -27.40 -8.14
C ALA A 636 -5.70 -28.30 -8.07
N HIS A 637 -4.51 -27.73 -8.15
CA HIS A 637 -3.29 -28.52 -8.36
C HIS A 637 -2.11 -28.13 -7.44
N SER A 638 -2.24 -27.08 -6.61
CA SER A 638 -1.16 -26.53 -5.80
C SER A 638 0.10 -26.29 -6.64
N HIS A 639 -0.08 -25.73 -7.85
CA HIS A 639 0.95 -25.58 -8.85
C HIS A 639 1.32 -24.11 -9.05
N LEU A 640 2.62 -23.86 -9.08
CA LEU A 640 3.20 -22.58 -9.48
C LEU A 640 4.32 -22.86 -10.49
N GLY A 641 4.14 -22.45 -11.74
CA GLY A 641 5.10 -22.65 -12.81
C GLY A 641 4.59 -22.07 -14.13
N GLY A 642 5.44 -22.07 -15.15
CA GLY A 642 5.16 -21.50 -16.45
C GLY A 642 5.46 -20.01 -16.52
N VAL A 643 4.66 -19.26 -17.26
CA VAL A 643 4.80 -17.81 -17.48
C VAL A 643 3.51 -17.10 -17.07
N PRO A 644 3.60 -15.89 -16.48
CA PRO A 644 2.39 -15.11 -16.17
C PRO A 644 1.66 -14.73 -17.46
N PRO A 645 0.39 -14.26 -17.37
CA PRO A 645 -0.34 -13.75 -18.53
C PRO A 645 0.42 -12.67 -19.30
N GLN A 646 0.19 -12.58 -20.60
CA GLN A 646 0.80 -11.57 -21.45
C GLN A 646 0.26 -10.18 -21.12
N VAL A 647 1.17 -9.21 -20.99
CA VAL A 647 0.85 -7.80 -20.81
C VAL A 647 0.79 -7.10 -22.15
N ASP A 648 -0.31 -6.40 -22.41
CA ASP A 648 -0.48 -5.45 -23.51
C ASP A 648 -0.97 -4.11 -22.93
N LEU A 649 -0.01 -3.28 -22.50
CA LEU A 649 -0.30 -2.00 -21.86
C LEU A 649 -1.05 -1.01 -22.79
N ASP A 650 -0.87 -1.11 -24.11
CA ASP A 650 -1.65 -0.33 -25.04
C ASP A 650 -3.10 -0.79 -25.12
N ALA A 651 -3.36 -2.10 -24.98
CA ALA A 651 -4.73 -2.62 -24.87
C ALA A 651 -5.39 -2.19 -23.56
N GLU A 652 -4.66 -2.23 -22.43
CA GLU A 652 -5.12 -1.74 -21.12
C GLU A 652 -5.51 -0.25 -21.22
N ARG A 653 -4.66 0.59 -21.79
CA ARG A 653 -4.93 2.03 -21.96
C ARG A 653 -6.17 2.26 -22.83
N ARG A 654 -6.35 1.54 -23.94
CA ARG A 654 -7.54 1.66 -24.79
C ARG A 654 -8.81 1.18 -24.08
N LEU A 655 -8.72 0.07 -23.33
CA LEU A 655 -9.83 -0.45 -22.54
C LEU A 655 -10.27 0.58 -21.50
N ALA A 656 -9.33 1.12 -20.71
CA ALA A 656 -9.60 2.15 -19.71
C ALA A 656 -10.28 3.39 -20.34
N GLN A 657 -9.80 3.85 -21.50
CA GLN A 657 -10.43 4.97 -22.21
C GLN A 657 -11.88 4.67 -22.65
N VAL A 658 -12.18 3.41 -22.99
CA VAL A 658 -13.54 2.98 -23.30
C VAL A 658 -14.39 2.97 -22.04
N LEU A 659 -13.92 2.36 -20.96
CA LEU A 659 -14.65 2.25 -19.69
C LEU A 659 -15.01 3.63 -19.12
N VAL A 660 -14.02 4.51 -19.03
CA VAL A 660 -14.22 5.90 -18.55
C VAL A 660 -15.23 6.66 -19.42
N ALA A 661 -15.12 6.54 -20.76
CA ALA A 661 -16.06 7.20 -21.63
C ALA A 661 -17.47 6.58 -21.56
N ALA A 662 -17.57 5.26 -21.41
CA ALA A 662 -18.83 4.54 -21.30
C ALA A 662 -19.58 4.89 -19.99
N ALA A 663 -18.85 5.05 -18.88
CA ALA A 663 -19.41 5.52 -17.62
C ALA A 663 -19.96 6.94 -17.74
N ARG A 664 -19.13 7.90 -18.15
CA ARG A 664 -19.50 9.31 -18.33
C ARG A 664 -20.68 9.51 -19.27
N ASP A 665 -20.74 8.75 -20.36
CA ASP A 665 -21.79 8.87 -21.39
C ASP A 665 -23.01 7.96 -21.08
N GLU A 666 -23.08 7.36 -19.87
CA GLU A 666 -24.16 6.50 -19.38
C GLU A 666 -24.46 5.30 -20.30
N LEU A 667 -23.42 4.69 -20.88
CA LEU A 667 -23.57 3.57 -21.79
C LEU A 667 -23.61 2.20 -21.07
N VAL A 668 -23.13 2.15 -19.83
CA VAL A 668 -23.03 0.95 -19.00
C VAL A 668 -23.60 1.22 -17.61
N ASP A 669 -24.29 0.24 -17.05
CA ASP A 669 -24.84 0.31 -15.69
C ASP A 669 -24.04 -0.53 -14.69
N ALA A 670 -23.15 -1.38 -15.19
CA ALA A 670 -22.17 -2.13 -14.40
C ALA A 670 -20.93 -2.44 -15.23
N ALA A 671 -19.78 -2.47 -14.60
CA ALA A 671 -18.52 -2.85 -15.19
C ALA A 671 -17.66 -3.56 -14.14
N HIS A 672 -17.04 -4.66 -14.52
CA HIS A 672 -16.17 -5.45 -13.65
C HIS A 672 -14.98 -5.97 -14.45
N ASP A 673 -13.77 -5.92 -13.87
CA ASP A 673 -12.60 -6.43 -14.52
C ASP A 673 -12.57 -7.98 -14.53
N LEU A 674 -11.66 -8.58 -15.28
CA LEU A 674 -11.39 -10.00 -15.24
C LEU A 674 -9.95 -10.21 -14.79
N SER A 675 -9.78 -10.80 -13.62
CA SER A 675 -8.52 -11.13 -12.97
C SER A 675 -8.48 -12.59 -12.53
N GLU A 676 -8.14 -12.86 -11.26
CA GLU A 676 -8.07 -14.23 -10.74
C GLU A 676 -9.41 -14.95 -10.87
N GLY A 677 -9.33 -16.21 -11.29
CA GLY A 677 -10.51 -17.02 -11.56
C GLY A 677 -11.22 -16.72 -12.90
N GLY A 678 -10.81 -15.68 -13.60
CA GLY A 678 -11.22 -15.33 -14.96
C GLY A 678 -12.70 -14.97 -15.10
N LEU A 679 -13.28 -15.23 -16.29
CA LEU A 679 -14.67 -14.91 -16.61
C LEU A 679 -15.67 -15.61 -15.66
N ALA A 680 -15.36 -16.81 -15.22
CA ALA A 680 -16.26 -17.60 -14.37
C ALA A 680 -16.50 -16.91 -13.03
N LEU A 681 -15.44 -16.42 -12.40
CA LEU A 681 -15.52 -15.72 -11.11
C LEU A 681 -16.19 -14.35 -11.27
N ALA A 682 -15.78 -13.57 -12.26
CA ALA A 682 -16.35 -12.24 -12.53
C ALA A 682 -17.88 -12.28 -12.78
N LEU A 683 -18.39 -13.29 -13.47
CA LEU A 683 -19.84 -13.48 -13.64
C LEU A 683 -20.56 -13.74 -12.33
N VAL A 684 -19.95 -14.50 -11.41
CA VAL A 684 -20.53 -14.81 -10.10
C VAL A 684 -20.50 -13.58 -9.21
N GLU A 685 -19.38 -12.89 -9.11
CA GLU A 685 -19.22 -11.70 -8.27
C GLU A 685 -20.17 -10.58 -8.66
N SER A 686 -20.25 -10.28 -9.98
CA SER A 686 -21.21 -9.30 -10.49
C SER A 686 -22.67 -9.69 -10.20
N SER A 687 -22.99 -10.98 -10.21
CA SER A 687 -24.33 -11.48 -9.89
C SER A 687 -24.62 -11.41 -8.40
N LEU A 688 -23.67 -11.79 -7.55
CA LEU A 688 -23.83 -11.82 -6.09
C LEU A 688 -23.99 -10.43 -5.49
N ARG A 689 -23.37 -9.40 -6.08
CA ARG A 689 -23.34 -8.03 -5.58
C ARG A 689 -24.75 -7.49 -5.27
N TYR A 690 -25.69 -7.64 -6.20
CA TYR A 690 -27.08 -7.17 -6.05
C TYR A 690 -28.12 -8.28 -6.24
N GLY A 691 -27.69 -9.54 -6.38
CA GLY A 691 -28.61 -10.68 -6.49
C GLY A 691 -29.31 -10.78 -7.85
N VAL A 692 -28.75 -10.25 -8.90
CA VAL A 692 -29.25 -10.33 -10.28
C VAL A 692 -28.50 -11.43 -11.02
N GLY A 693 -29.22 -12.41 -11.56
CA GLY A 693 -28.63 -13.53 -12.31
C GLY A 693 -28.15 -13.12 -13.69
N VAL A 694 -27.48 -14.05 -14.37
CA VAL A 694 -26.95 -13.83 -15.71
C VAL A 694 -27.06 -15.10 -16.55
N GLN A 695 -27.37 -14.96 -17.85
CA GLN A 695 -27.39 -16.05 -18.84
C GLN A 695 -26.38 -15.72 -19.94
N VAL A 696 -25.36 -16.55 -20.11
CA VAL A 696 -24.33 -16.38 -21.14
C VAL A 696 -24.17 -17.63 -22.00
N SER A 697 -23.69 -17.47 -23.27
CA SER A 697 -23.17 -18.55 -24.12
C SER A 697 -21.70 -18.31 -24.41
N LEU A 698 -20.89 -19.35 -24.36
CA LEU A 698 -19.47 -19.32 -24.66
C LEU A 698 -19.17 -19.64 -26.13
N ASP A 699 -20.16 -20.08 -26.93
CA ASP A 699 -19.93 -20.58 -28.30
C ASP A 699 -19.18 -19.54 -29.16
N ALA A 700 -19.69 -18.32 -29.20
CA ALA A 700 -19.07 -17.24 -29.98
C ALA A 700 -17.69 -16.82 -29.43
N LEU A 701 -17.47 -16.89 -28.12
CA LEU A 701 -16.17 -16.63 -27.49
C LEU A 701 -15.17 -17.72 -27.87
N CYS A 702 -15.55 -18.97 -27.72
CA CYS A 702 -14.72 -20.12 -28.08
C CYS A 702 -14.35 -20.09 -29.57
N GLU A 703 -15.30 -19.75 -30.46
CA GLU A 703 -15.07 -19.63 -31.90
C GLU A 703 -14.14 -18.45 -32.23
N ARG A 704 -14.39 -17.27 -31.62
CA ARG A 704 -13.61 -16.04 -31.89
C ARG A 704 -12.14 -16.19 -31.48
N ASP A 705 -11.91 -16.72 -30.29
CA ASP A 705 -10.58 -16.74 -29.64
C ASP A 705 -9.90 -18.13 -29.72
N GLY A 706 -10.57 -19.14 -30.28
CA GLY A 706 -10.02 -20.48 -30.48
C GLY A 706 -9.86 -21.29 -29.20
N LEU A 707 -10.79 -21.15 -28.26
CA LEU A 707 -10.72 -21.70 -26.90
C LEU A 707 -11.66 -22.87 -26.68
N THR A 708 -11.30 -23.71 -25.69
CA THR A 708 -12.25 -24.60 -25.04
C THR A 708 -13.13 -23.85 -24.05
N PRO A 709 -14.31 -24.35 -23.65
CA PRO A 709 -15.12 -23.73 -22.61
C PRO A 709 -14.40 -23.55 -21.29
N PHE A 710 -13.49 -24.48 -20.94
CA PHE A 710 -12.64 -24.35 -19.76
C PHE A 710 -11.70 -23.15 -19.86
N GLU A 711 -10.98 -23.00 -20.95
CA GLU A 711 -10.09 -21.87 -21.19
C GLU A 711 -10.85 -20.54 -21.26
N ALA A 712 -12.04 -20.54 -21.86
CA ALA A 712 -12.89 -19.35 -21.91
C ALA A 712 -13.34 -18.85 -20.53
N LEU A 713 -13.60 -19.79 -19.59
CA LEU A 713 -14.07 -19.49 -18.23
C LEU A 713 -12.93 -19.11 -17.28
N PHE A 714 -11.81 -19.83 -17.31
CA PHE A 714 -10.81 -19.80 -16.24
C PHE A 714 -9.45 -19.23 -16.64
N SER A 715 -9.26 -18.81 -17.90
CA SER A 715 -8.05 -18.07 -18.26
C SER A 715 -8.04 -16.67 -17.65
N GLU A 716 -6.86 -16.26 -17.17
CA GLU A 716 -6.65 -14.98 -16.49
C GLU A 716 -5.95 -13.96 -17.41
N SER A 717 -6.36 -13.94 -18.67
CA SER A 717 -5.86 -12.97 -19.67
C SER A 717 -6.20 -11.55 -19.26
N GLN A 718 -5.27 -10.67 -19.47
CA GLN A 718 -5.36 -9.27 -19.07
C GLN A 718 -6.09 -8.40 -20.13
N ALA A 719 -6.27 -7.11 -19.82
CA ALA A 719 -6.98 -6.14 -20.66
C ALA A 719 -8.41 -6.56 -21.02
N ARG A 720 -9.14 -7.09 -20.03
CA ARG A 720 -10.53 -7.51 -20.19
C ARG A 720 -11.43 -6.94 -19.10
N ALA A 721 -12.69 -6.70 -19.49
CA ALA A 721 -13.77 -6.36 -18.56
C ALA A 721 -15.09 -6.95 -19.04
N ILE A 722 -16.03 -7.25 -18.13
CA ILE A 722 -17.45 -7.48 -18.47
C ILE A 722 -18.26 -6.24 -18.09
N VAL A 723 -19.22 -5.91 -18.95
CA VAL A 723 -20.10 -4.76 -18.74
C VAL A 723 -21.56 -5.14 -18.96
N ALA A 724 -22.46 -4.57 -18.15
CA ALA A 724 -23.89 -4.60 -18.37
C ALA A 724 -24.35 -3.33 -19.09
N VAL A 725 -25.07 -3.50 -20.21
CA VAL A 725 -25.41 -2.44 -21.14
C VAL A 725 -26.92 -2.38 -21.30
N PRO A 726 -27.58 -1.23 -21.05
CA PRO A 726 -28.97 -1.02 -21.42
C PRO A 726 -29.18 -1.29 -22.92
N ARG A 727 -30.26 -1.97 -23.28
CA ARG A 727 -30.49 -2.36 -24.68
C ARG A 727 -30.53 -1.18 -25.65
N SER A 728 -30.92 0.00 -25.19
CA SER A 728 -30.88 1.23 -25.97
C SER A 728 -29.46 1.69 -26.34
N GLU A 729 -28.46 1.33 -25.53
CA GLU A 729 -27.10 1.82 -25.62
C GLU A 729 -26.14 0.81 -26.31
N GLU A 730 -26.59 -0.40 -26.63
CA GLU A 730 -25.71 -1.44 -27.22
C GLU A 730 -24.96 -0.95 -28.48
N VAL A 731 -25.65 -0.22 -29.37
CA VAL A 731 -25.01 0.27 -30.59
C VAL A 731 -23.96 1.35 -30.30
N ARG A 732 -24.26 2.27 -29.37
CA ARG A 732 -23.31 3.32 -28.98
C ARG A 732 -22.05 2.76 -28.34
N LEU A 733 -22.20 1.77 -27.47
CA LEU A 733 -21.05 1.07 -26.88
C LEU A 733 -20.19 0.38 -27.94
N GLN A 734 -20.82 -0.36 -28.88
CA GLN A 734 -20.10 -1.04 -29.94
C GLN A 734 -19.36 -0.05 -30.87
N ASP A 735 -19.96 1.10 -31.18
CA ASP A 735 -19.35 2.16 -31.96
C ASP A 735 -18.14 2.77 -31.21
N LEU A 736 -18.27 3.02 -29.90
CA LEU A 736 -17.19 3.52 -29.05
C LEU A 736 -16.01 2.55 -29.02
N CYS A 737 -16.28 1.26 -28.76
CA CYS A 737 -15.25 0.22 -28.73
C CYS A 737 -14.55 0.06 -30.08
N THR A 738 -15.31 0.08 -31.17
CA THR A 738 -14.79 0.00 -32.54
C THR A 738 -13.88 1.20 -32.83
N ALA A 739 -14.30 2.41 -32.46
CA ALA A 739 -13.53 3.62 -32.68
C ALA A 739 -12.21 3.64 -31.90
N ARG A 740 -12.15 2.95 -30.76
CA ARG A 740 -10.96 2.83 -29.91
C ARG A 740 -10.15 1.55 -30.15
N GLY A 741 -10.64 0.66 -31.02
CA GLY A 741 -9.98 -0.61 -31.34
C GLY A 741 -10.01 -1.61 -30.17
N VAL A 742 -11.06 -1.58 -29.33
CA VAL A 742 -11.29 -2.54 -28.26
C VAL A 742 -12.23 -3.64 -28.79
N PRO A 743 -11.78 -4.89 -28.86
CA PRO A 743 -12.65 -6.01 -29.26
C PRO A 743 -13.81 -6.16 -28.30
N THR A 744 -15.00 -6.40 -28.82
CA THR A 744 -16.20 -6.61 -28.02
C THR A 744 -16.91 -7.89 -28.43
N LEU A 745 -17.56 -8.55 -27.48
CA LEU A 745 -18.39 -9.72 -27.75
C LEU A 745 -19.58 -9.74 -26.80
N ARG A 746 -20.79 -9.82 -27.35
CA ARG A 746 -22.01 -10.04 -26.57
C ARG A 746 -22.04 -11.48 -26.08
N LEU A 747 -21.96 -11.68 -24.77
CA LEU A 747 -22.03 -13.03 -24.15
C LEU A 747 -23.47 -13.46 -23.89
N GLY A 748 -24.33 -12.52 -23.46
CA GLY A 748 -25.67 -12.86 -23.01
C GLY A 748 -26.46 -11.68 -22.49
N GLU A 749 -27.19 -11.91 -21.41
CA GLU A 749 -27.99 -10.90 -20.74
C GLU A 749 -28.17 -11.19 -19.25
N THR A 750 -28.37 -10.14 -18.48
CA THR A 750 -28.76 -10.25 -17.06
C THR A 750 -30.19 -10.75 -16.94
N ALA A 751 -30.49 -11.51 -15.91
CA ALA A 751 -31.79 -12.19 -15.77
C ALA A 751 -32.32 -12.09 -14.32
N GLU A 752 -33.62 -11.88 -14.18
CA GLU A 752 -34.28 -11.92 -12.87
C GLU A 752 -34.36 -13.37 -12.34
N THR A 753 -34.64 -14.30 -13.24
CA THR A 753 -34.69 -15.75 -12.97
C THR A 753 -34.12 -16.52 -14.14
N CYS A 754 -33.49 -17.65 -13.90
CA CYS A 754 -32.98 -18.54 -14.95
C CYS A 754 -33.91 -19.71 -15.16
N THR A 755 -34.09 -20.11 -16.42
CA THR A 755 -34.87 -21.30 -16.79
C THR A 755 -33.95 -22.52 -16.73
N PRO A 756 -34.28 -23.63 -16.03
CA PRO A 756 -33.46 -24.84 -16.01
C PRO A 756 -33.20 -25.35 -17.42
N GLY A 757 -31.92 -25.66 -17.71
CA GLY A 757 -31.54 -26.28 -18.99
C GLY A 757 -32.18 -27.64 -19.16
N ALA A 758 -32.34 -28.11 -20.43
CA ALA A 758 -32.84 -29.45 -20.72
C ALA A 758 -31.83 -30.50 -20.20
N GLY A 759 -32.16 -31.11 -19.05
CA GLY A 759 -31.32 -32.11 -18.41
C GLY A 759 -31.22 -31.92 -16.86
N THR A 760 -31.84 -30.90 -16.29
CA THR A 760 -31.88 -30.69 -14.85
C THR A 760 -32.68 -31.80 -14.16
N PRO A 761 -32.15 -32.50 -13.13
CA PRO A 761 -32.89 -33.54 -12.40
C PRO A 761 -34.15 -32.96 -11.74
N ALA A 762 -35.19 -33.80 -11.63
CA ALA A 762 -36.49 -33.40 -11.10
C ALA A 762 -36.47 -32.92 -9.64
N ASP A 763 -35.45 -33.27 -8.89
CA ASP A 763 -35.22 -32.85 -7.49
C ASP A 763 -34.73 -31.41 -7.38
N GLU A 764 -34.15 -30.86 -8.46
CA GLU A 764 -33.69 -29.46 -8.55
C GLU A 764 -34.76 -28.53 -9.16
N ALA A 765 -35.91 -29.07 -9.55
CA ALA A 765 -36.99 -28.33 -10.20
C ALA A 765 -37.72 -27.32 -9.28
N ASP A 766 -37.45 -27.34 -7.97
CA ASP A 766 -38.03 -26.37 -7.02
C ASP A 766 -37.30 -25.01 -7.02
N HIS A 767 -36.06 -24.94 -7.61
CA HIS A 767 -35.32 -23.72 -7.81
C HIS A 767 -35.58 -23.03 -9.18
N THR A 768 -36.63 -23.40 -9.88
CA THR A 768 -36.95 -22.95 -11.25
C THR A 768 -37.24 -21.47 -11.43
N HIS A 769 -37.18 -20.67 -10.33
CA HIS A 769 -37.43 -19.22 -10.34
C HIS A 769 -36.41 -18.40 -9.53
N ALA A 770 -35.30 -19.00 -9.10
CA ALA A 770 -34.25 -18.30 -8.39
C ALA A 770 -33.23 -17.64 -9.36
N PRO A 771 -32.63 -16.49 -9.01
CA PRO A 771 -31.51 -15.94 -9.78
C PRO A 771 -30.33 -16.92 -9.81
N ALA A 772 -29.63 -17.00 -10.95
CA ALA A 772 -28.52 -17.93 -11.12
C ALA A 772 -27.52 -17.40 -12.14
N VAL A 773 -26.31 -17.93 -12.14
CA VAL A 773 -25.36 -17.86 -13.25
C VAL A 773 -25.59 -19.05 -14.15
N GLU A 774 -26.13 -18.83 -15.34
CA GLU A 774 -26.35 -19.86 -16.35
C GLU A 774 -25.32 -19.71 -17.49
N VAL A 775 -24.50 -20.74 -17.66
CA VAL A 775 -23.67 -20.91 -18.86
C VAL A 775 -24.38 -21.92 -19.76
N ARG A 776 -25.03 -21.38 -20.80
CA ARG A 776 -25.97 -22.17 -21.63
C ARG A 776 -25.34 -23.42 -22.22
N GLY A 777 -26.03 -24.56 -22.05
CA GLY A 777 -25.55 -25.86 -22.52
C GLY A 777 -24.44 -26.49 -21.68
N LEU A 778 -23.97 -25.83 -20.62
CA LEU A 778 -22.93 -26.33 -19.73
C LEU A 778 -23.47 -26.55 -18.31
N PHE A 779 -23.75 -25.44 -17.57
CA PHE A 779 -24.22 -25.53 -16.19
C PHE A 779 -25.09 -24.35 -15.79
N THR A 780 -25.80 -24.53 -14.68
CA THR A 780 -26.50 -23.48 -13.95
C THR A 780 -26.03 -23.53 -12.50
N LEU A 781 -25.66 -22.38 -11.93
CA LEU A 781 -25.27 -22.19 -10.54
C LEU A 781 -26.25 -21.23 -9.88
N PRO A 782 -27.14 -21.67 -8.99
CA PRO A 782 -28.02 -20.79 -8.21
C PRO A 782 -27.21 -19.83 -7.36
N LEU A 783 -27.65 -18.55 -7.23
CA LEU A 783 -26.92 -17.54 -6.49
C LEU A 783 -26.91 -17.80 -4.99
N ASP A 784 -27.91 -18.45 -4.44
CA ASP A 784 -27.93 -18.85 -3.02
C ASP A 784 -26.82 -19.86 -2.72
N GLU A 785 -26.66 -20.89 -3.56
CA GLU A 785 -25.58 -21.86 -3.44
C GLU A 785 -24.20 -21.19 -3.60
N ALA A 786 -24.04 -20.34 -4.62
CA ALA A 786 -22.79 -19.61 -4.84
C ALA A 786 -22.44 -18.73 -3.63
N ARG A 787 -23.44 -18.02 -3.08
CA ARG A 787 -23.29 -17.14 -1.91
C ARG A 787 -22.89 -17.93 -0.66
N ASP A 788 -23.56 -19.04 -0.39
CA ASP A 788 -23.26 -19.90 0.76
C ASP A 788 -21.82 -20.40 0.75
N VAL A 789 -21.32 -20.79 -0.41
CA VAL A 789 -19.93 -21.22 -0.59
C VAL A 789 -18.98 -20.04 -0.43
N TRP A 790 -19.25 -18.93 -1.11
CA TRP A 790 -18.40 -17.75 -1.17
C TRP A 790 -18.24 -17.05 0.18
N GLU A 791 -19.34 -16.87 0.93
CA GLU A 791 -19.36 -16.17 2.22
C GLU A 791 -18.91 -17.03 3.41
N SER A 792 -18.96 -18.37 3.30
CA SER A 792 -18.71 -19.25 4.45
C SER A 792 -17.23 -19.52 4.74
N THR A 793 -16.32 -19.28 3.81
CA THR A 793 -14.93 -19.76 3.92
C THR A 793 -14.14 -19.05 5.01
N LEU A 794 -14.05 -17.73 4.98
CA LEU A 794 -13.30 -16.98 5.99
C LEU A 794 -13.93 -17.07 7.39
N PRO A 795 -15.27 -17.02 7.58
CA PRO A 795 -15.88 -17.29 8.88
C PRO A 795 -15.61 -18.68 9.44
N ARG A 796 -15.42 -19.71 8.59
CA ARG A 796 -15.04 -21.05 9.06
C ARG A 796 -13.59 -21.14 9.49
N LEU A 797 -12.72 -20.34 8.89
CA LEU A 797 -11.29 -20.33 9.20
C LEU A 797 -10.98 -19.46 10.39
N PHE A 798 -11.64 -18.33 10.51
CA PHE A 798 -11.29 -17.26 11.46
C PHE A 798 -12.48 -16.77 12.32
N GLY A 799 -13.70 -17.26 12.12
CA GLY A 799 -14.90 -16.84 12.84
C GLY A 799 -15.05 -17.45 14.24
#